data_eaa1dcd658d2395c3ba2b247c827dfba
#
_entry.id   eaa1dcd658d2395c3ba2b247c827dfba
#
_cell.length_a   1.000
_cell.length_b   1.000
_cell.length_c   1.000
_cell.angle_alpha   90.00
_cell.angle_beta   90.00
_cell.angle_gamma   90.00
#
_symmetry.space_group_name_H-M   'P 1'
#
loop_
_entity.id
_entity.type
_entity.pdbx_description
1 polymer ?
#
loop_
_entity_poly.entity_id
_entity_poly.type
_entity_poly.pdbx_seq_one_letter_code
_entity_poly.pdbx_strand_id
1 'polypeptide(L)'
;MPQTLAEYPQLHLARNSEIAYVHRRGFRMLRWTYRQLAEMAFRFARELETRGIGKGDRVLLWGDNCAEWVGGFFGCMLRGAVAVPMDRIAAPDFAQRVMSDVDAKLVVCSTALIPHVGNRPSMELENLVELIQQHPADLYKPADFSRDDTAQIVFTSGTTAEPRGVVLTHGNILASVDPIEREFPKYRKSEWLFHPIRFLELLPLSHVFGQFMGMFIPTLLGGTVHFQDSFKPTDIITAIKSERISVLVAVPRVVESLKNKLRDDLGTFIEKNWDRAEKEHFLKRWWRFRKIRRRFGWKFWAIISGGAALDQNTEEFWRRLGYVVVQGYGLTETSSLISLNHPFKVGRRSIGKVLPGREMKLDPETGEILVRGENVARQYWQGKGLRPVTGEEGWFRTGDLGAMDEEGNLYFKGRSKSVIVTPAGLKVYPEDLEQALRKQPQVRDVVVVGVAKGGNAEACAVLLLNNGDSGSTAIANANQSLADFQKIRRWFVWPDDDFPRTSTQKPRLELIRRAAEDQANGSGADPTLSQRTRKDGAPAGTLEELVSNIVGHSVELKPGAHLENDLNLSSLDRVELIAAIENRYQVDLGDREFSKVNTVADLESLLKKSVPEAKKSDYPYSRWPQNRVVRWTRVLVYHAVTLPYIMVMARPKVIGRERLKDFRGPALIISNHIAQIDIGFLMAALPVRLRSRLGVAMQGEKLRAMRYPPKSWFFLKRWWEQLQYALTAAFFNVFSLPQRSKYRESFRFAGELADKGYSVVIFPEGRRTETGEMSPFRSGIGLLATQLNLPIIPMRIDGLFPFKIAKKHYAPPHAVQVRIGDPVRFEPTADPEEIAKELQRIVAGL
;
A
#
# COMPACT_ATOMS: atom_id res chain seq x y z
N MET A 1 -18.63 22.27 -14.62
CA MET A 1 -17.29 22.34 -14.01
C MET A 1 -17.42 22.98 -12.65
N PRO A 2 -16.89 22.39 -11.61
CA PRO A 2 -16.87 22.96 -10.26
C PRO A 2 -16.14 24.31 -10.26
N GLN A 3 -16.66 25.27 -9.50
CA GLN A 3 -16.00 26.56 -9.28
C GLN A 3 -15.02 26.49 -8.11
N THR A 4 -15.28 25.57 -7.18
CA THR A 4 -14.42 25.30 -6.03
C THR A 4 -14.36 23.81 -5.71
N LEU A 5 -13.36 23.38 -4.95
CA LEU A 5 -13.22 21.99 -4.51
C LEU A 5 -14.33 21.56 -3.53
N ALA A 6 -15.03 22.49 -2.92
CA ALA A 6 -16.15 22.23 -2.03
C ALA A 6 -17.37 21.64 -2.75
N GLU A 7 -17.40 21.67 -4.07
CA GLU A 7 -18.47 21.09 -4.87
C GLU A 7 -18.29 19.58 -5.13
N TYR A 8 -17.07 19.04 -4.91
CA TYR A 8 -16.78 17.61 -5.12
C TYR A 8 -17.65 16.65 -4.30
N PRO A 9 -17.95 16.91 -3.01
CA PRO A 9 -18.88 16.04 -2.26
C PRO A 9 -20.27 15.96 -2.87
N GLN A 10 -20.75 16.98 -3.57
CA GLN A 10 -22.03 16.91 -4.32
C GLN A 10 -21.89 16.01 -5.56
N LEU A 11 -20.77 16.07 -6.27
CA LEU A 11 -20.48 15.13 -7.38
C LEU A 11 -20.41 13.69 -6.86
N HIS A 12 -19.87 13.47 -5.66
CA HIS A 12 -19.86 12.17 -5.01
C HIS A 12 -21.29 11.67 -4.72
N LEU A 13 -22.19 12.52 -4.23
CA LEU A 13 -23.58 12.14 -4.00
C LEU A 13 -24.29 11.70 -5.30
N ALA A 14 -23.99 12.34 -6.43
CA ALA A 14 -24.58 11.99 -7.71
C ALA A 14 -24.20 10.57 -8.16
N ARG A 15 -23.03 10.04 -7.75
CA ARG A 15 -22.56 8.67 -8.04
C ARG A 15 -23.03 7.62 -7.04
N ASN A 16 -23.60 8.05 -5.92
CA ASN A 16 -24.33 7.27 -4.93
C ASN A 16 -23.61 5.98 -4.47
N SER A 17 -24.09 4.81 -4.93
CA SER A 17 -23.64 3.48 -4.45
C SER A 17 -22.41 2.93 -5.17
N GLU A 18 -21.84 3.64 -6.14
CA GLU A 18 -20.60 3.24 -6.79
C GLU A 18 -19.45 3.25 -5.79
N ILE A 19 -18.52 2.28 -5.90
CA ILE A 19 -17.35 2.20 -5.02
C ILE A 19 -16.33 3.25 -5.46
N ALA A 20 -16.02 4.18 -4.56
CA ALA A 20 -15.01 5.21 -4.75
C ALA A 20 -13.61 4.71 -4.35
N TYR A 21 -13.51 4.17 -3.14
CA TYR A 21 -12.21 3.79 -2.57
C TYR A 21 -12.21 2.37 -2.02
N VAL A 22 -11.05 1.73 -2.19
CA VAL A 22 -10.73 0.43 -1.61
C VAL A 22 -9.34 0.51 -1.01
N HIS A 23 -9.20 0.25 0.27
CA HIS A 23 -7.91 0.20 0.93
C HIS A 23 -7.86 -0.93 1.95
N ARG A 24 -6.65 -1.35 2.29
CA ARG A 24 -6.43 -2.38 3.29
C ARG A 24 -6.26 -1.73 4.67
N ARG A 25 -6.96 -2.31 5.66
CA ARG A 25 -6.70 -2.05 7.08
C ARG A 25 -6.55 -3.38 7.80
N GLY A 26 -5.38 -3.67 8.33
CA GLY A 26 -5.06 -4.99 8.84
C GLY A 26 -5.28 -6.07 7.78
N PHE A 27 -6.11 -7.08 8.09
CA PHE A 27 -6.45 -8.14 7.16
C PHE A 27 -7.72 -7.88 6.34
N ARG A 28 -8.37 -6.73 6.48
CA ARG A 28 -9.59 -6.38 5.78
C ARG A 28 -9.35 -5.46 4.59
N MET A 29 -10.19 -5.61 3.56
CA MET A 29 -10.30 -4.69 2.42
C MET A 29 -11.56 -3.85 2.60
N LEU A 30 -11.40 -2.64 3.10
CA LEU A 30 -12.49 -1.69 3.28
C LEU A 30 -12.90 -1.11 1.93
N ARG A 31 -14.21 -1.02 1.71
CA ARG A 31 -14.81 -0.51 0.47
C ARG A 31 -15.76 0.62 0.82
N TRP A 32 -15.51 1.80 0.25
CA TRP A 32 -16.25 3.01 0.49
C TRP A 32 -16.97 3.44 -0.77
N THR A 33 -18.26 3.70 -0.67
CA THR A 33 -19.02 4.27 -1.77
C THR A 33 -18.81 5.77 -1.84
N TYR A 34 -19.10 6.34 -3.00
CA TYR A 34 -19.09 7.79 -3.19
C TYR A 34 -20.02 8.50 -2.21
N ARG A 35 -21.22 7.94 -1.96
CA ARG A 35 -22.15 8.47 -0.95
C ARG A 35 -21.53 8.50 0.44
N GLN A 36 -20.94 7.40 0.89
CA GLN A 36 -20.31 7.34 2.22
C GLN A 36 -19.18 8.35 2.37
N LEU A 37 -18.44 8.59 1.28
CA LEU A 37 -17.39 9.59 1.27
C LEU A 37 -17.97 11.01 1.42
N ALA A 38 -19.02 11.34 0.69
CA ALA A 38 -19.69 12.63 0.81
C ALA A 38 -20.27 12.85 2.20
N GLU A 39 -20.97 11.85 2.76
CA GLU A 39 -21.52 11.87 4.11
C GLU A 39 -20.43 12.08 5.18
N MET A 40 -19.28 11.43 4.99
CA MET A 40 -18.10 11.64 5.85
C MET A 40 -17.60 13.08 5.77
N ALA A 41 -17.46 13.64 4.57
CA ALA A 41 -17.03 15.01 4.38
C ALA A 41 -18.01 16.02 5.02
N PHE A 42 -19.33 15.80 4.91
CA PHE A 42 -20.33 16.65 5.54
C PHE A 42 -20.27 16.60 7.07
N ARG A 43 -20.12 15.41 7.63
CA ARG A 43 -19.98 15.24 9.08
C ARG A 43 -18.70 15.86 9.59
N PHE A 44 -17.59 15.69 8.86
CA PHE A 44 -16.32 16.29 9.28
C PHE A 44 -16.35 17.82 9.17
N ALA A 45 -16.98 18.39 8.16
CA ALA A 45 -17.19 19.84 8.09
C ALA A 45 -17.95 20.38 9.32
N ARG A 46 -18.97 19.66 9.81
CA ARG A 46 -19.70 20.01 11.04
C ARG A 46 -18.85 19.84 12.30
N GLU A 47 -17.99 18.83 12.34
CA GLU A 47 -17.03 18.65 13.43
C GLU A 47 -16.07 19.84 13.50
N LEU A 48 -15.54 20.29 12.34
CA LEU A 48 -14.70 21.48 12.26
C LEU A 48 -15.46 22.73 12.75
N GLU A 49 -16.73 22.86 12.37
CA GLU A 49 -17.59 23.95 12.81
C GLU A 49 -17.79 23.96 14.33
N THR A 50 -18.08 22.80 14.93
CA THR A 50 -18.23 22.63 16.37
C THR A 50 -16.96 23.02 17.14
N ARG A 51 -15.78 22.78 16.53
CA ARG A 51 -14.49 23.15 17.08
C ARG A 51 -14.12 24.63 16.84
N GLY A 52 -14.97 25.40 16.18
CA GLY A 52 -14.71 26.78 15.82
C GLY A 52 -13.66 26.95 14.70
N ILE A 53 -13.35 25.89 13.97
CA ILE A 53 -12.43 25.92 12.84
C ILE A 53 -13.18 26.41 11.61
N GLY A 54 -12.65 27.42 10.94
CA GLY A 54 -13.31 28.09 9.83
C GLY A 54 -12.39 28.40 8.66
N LYS A 55 -12.85 29.34 7.83
CA LYS A 55 -12.12 29.80 6.63
C LYS A 55 -10.72 30.30 7.00
N GLY A 56 -9.72 29.72 6.33
CA GLY A 56 -8.32 30.06 6.49
C GLY A 56 -7.61 29.38 7.67
N ASP A 57 -8.31 28.66 8.55
CA ASP A 57 -7.67 27.86 9.59
C ASP A 57 -7.03 26.60 8.99
N ARG A 58 -5.90 26.17 9.56
CA ARG A 58 -5.10 25.07 9.03
C ARG A 58 -5.41 23.77 9.76
N VAL A 59 -5.70 22.73 8.98
CA VAL A 59 -5.92 21.36 9.45
C VAL A 59 -4.86 20.46 8.83
N LEU A 60 -4.03 19.86 9.67
CA LEU A 60 -3.00 18.91 9.22
C LEU A 60 -3.62 17.54 8.98
N LEU A 61 -3.34 16.93 7.82
CA LEU A 61 -3.74 15.58 7.46
C LEU A 61 -2.48 14.70 7.32
N TRP A 62 -2.21 13.84 8.32
CA TRP A 62 -0.95 13.11 8.44
C TRP A 62 -1.18 11.60 8.59
N GLY A 63 -1.08 10.84 7.53
CA GLY A 63 -1.30 9.40 7.60
C GLY A 63 -1.25 8.69 6.25
N ASP A 64 -1.66 7.43 6.28
CA ASP A 64 -1.74 6.58 5.10
C ASP A 64 -2.87 6.99 4.15
N ASN A 65 -2.74 6.60 2.89
CA ASN A 65 -3.80 6.77 1.91
C ASN A 65 -5.04 5.93 2.30
N CYS A 66 -6.13 6.58 2.61
CA CYS A 66 -7.39 5.93 2.94
C CYS A 66 -8.59 6.83 2.61
N ALA A 67 -9.78 6.26 2.63
CA ALA A 67 -11.00 7.02 2.34
C ALA A 67 -11.28 8.10 3.39
N GLU A 68 -10.90 7.86 4.64
CA GLU A 68 -11.04 8.79 5.74
C GLU A 68 -10.17 10.04 5.53
N TRP A 69 -8.95 9.88 4.99
CA TRP A 69 -8.09 10.98 4.61
C TRP A 69 -8.76 11.86 3.55
N VAL A 70 -9.36 11.23 2.53
CA VAL A 70 -10.08 11.93 1.46
C VAL A 70 -11.33 12.64 1.99
N GLY A 71 -12.09 11.97 2.88
CA GLY A 71 -13.25 12.57 3.56
C GLY A 71 -12.87 13.77 4.40
N GLY A 72 -11.77 13.69 5.15
CA GLY A 72 -11.20 14.79 5.91
C GLY A 72 -10.77 15.96 5.03
N PHE A 73 -10.09 15.68 3.91
CA PHE A 73 -9.69 16.71 2.96
C PHE A 73 -10.91 17.48 2.41
N PHE A 74 -11.93 16.77 1.92
CA PHE A 74 -13.13 17.42 1.38
C PHE A 74 -13.98 18.11 2.47
N GLY A 75 -13.94 17.62 3.71
CA GLY A 75 -14.56 18.33 4.84
C GLY A 75 -13.86 19.66 5.15
N CYS A 76 -12.53 19.74 5.03
CA CYS A 76 -11.81 21.00 5.08
C CYS A 76 -12.26 21.93 3.93
N MET A 77 -12.38 21.42 2.71
CA MET A 77 -12.82 22.23 1.56
C MET A 77 -14.23 22.79 1.77
N LEU A 78 -15.16 22.00 2.32
CA LEU A 78 -16.53 22.43 2.63
C LEU A 78 -16.56 23.55 3.67
N ARG A 79 -15.67 23.51 4.64
CA ARG A 79 -15.60 24.49 5.74
C ARG A 79 -14.75 25.73 5.38
N GLY A 80 -13.99 25.68 4.26
CA GLY A 80 -13.00 26.68 3.87
C GLY A 80 -11.73 26.64 4.72
N ALA A 81 -11.53 25.57 5.47
CA ALA A 81 -10.29 25.31 6.19
C ALA A 81 -9.19 24.88 5.21
N VAL A 82 -7.97 25.31 5.47
CA VAL A 82 -6.80 25.02 4.64
C VAL A 82 -6.23 23.65 5.03
N ALA A 83 -6.27 22.68 4.12
CA ALA A 83 -5.66 21.39 4.35
C ALA A 83 -4.13 21.49 4.29
N VAL A 84 -3.43 20.83 5.20
CA VAL A 84 -1.97 20.71 5.21
C VAL A 84 -1.61 19.23 5.13
N PRO A 85 -1.50 18.69 3.91
CA PRO A 85 -1.14 17.30 3.69
C PRO A 85 0.28 17.01 4.15
N MET A 86 0.45 15.94 4.95
CA MET A 86 1.75 15.48 5.45
C MET A 86 1.96 14.02 5.11
N ASP A 87 3.17 13.72 4.66
CA ASP A 87 3.55 12.33 4.36
C ASP A 87 3.66 11.51 5.66
N ARG A 88 3.14 10.28 5.65
CA ARG A 88 3.26 9.35 6.78
C ARG A 88 4.71 9.16 7.25
N ILE A 89 5.65 9.09 6.32
CA ILE A 89 7.07 8.87 6.62
C ILE A 89 7.82 10.16 6.96
N ALA A 90 7.12 11.31 7.08
CA ALA A 90 7.75 12.54 7.52
C ALA A 90 8.33 12.36 8.93
N ALA A 91 9.56 12.83 9.12
CA ALA A 91 10.20 12.79 10.44
C ALA A 91 9.35 13.59 11.46
N PRO A 92 9.18 13.08 12.69
CA PRO A 92 8.38 13.75 13.71
C PRO A 92 8.77 15.22 13.95
N ASP A 93 10.07 15.51 14.00
CA ASP A 93 10.58 16.86 14.18
C ASP A 93 10.21 17.80 13.01
N PHE A 94 10.19 17.27 11.78
CA PHE A 94 9.74 18.03 10.62
C PHE A 94 8.24 18.30 10.71
N ALA A 95 7.45 17.31 11.07
CA ALA A 95 6.01 17.46 11.25
C ALA A 95 5.68 18.48 12.35
N GLN A 96 6.38 18.45 13.48
CA GLN A 96 6.19 19.41 14.57
C GLN A 96 6.54 20.85 14.16
N ARG A 97 7.62 21.02 13.38
CA ARG A 97 7.96 22.35 12.82
C ARG A 97 6.85 22.86 11.89
N VAL A 98 6.40 22.02 10.96
CA VAL A 98 5.29 22.38 10.05
C VAL A 98 4.04 22.75 10.84
N MET A 99 3.62 21.93 11.82
CA MET A 99 2.46 22.22 12.68
C MET A 99 2.58 23.57 13.38
N SER A 100 3.79 23.94 13.80
CA SER A 100 4.05 25.22 14.48
C SER A 100 4.07 26.39 13.49
N ASP A 101 4.68 26.21 12.32
CA ASP A 101 4.80 27.25 11.30
C ASP A 101 3.45 27.64 10.72
N VAL A 102 2.58 26.66 10.48
CA VAL A 102 1.23 26.92 9.98
C VAL A 102 0.21 27.23 11.07
N ASP A 103 0.56 27.17 12.35
CA ASP A 103 -0.37 27.27 13.47
C ASP A 103 -1.57 26.34 13.29
N ALA A 104 -1.29 25.04 13.17
CA ALA A 104 -2.32 24.02 12.91
C ALA A 104 -3.34 23.98 14.06
N LYS A 105 -4.62 24.18 13.76
CA LYS A 105 -5.72 24.18 14.73
C LYS A 105 -6.20 22.76 15.07
N LEU A 106 -6.02 21.82 14.16
CA LEU A 106 -6.35 20.42 14.34
C LEU A 106 -5.36 19.56 13.57
N VAL A 107 -5.01 18.41 14.13
CA VAL A 107 -4.22 17.37 13.47
C VAL A 107 -5.07 16.11 13.35
N VAL A 108 -5.35 15.69 12.11
CA VAL A 108 -6.00 14.41 11.84
C VAL A 108 -4.91 13.46 11.36
N CYS A 109 -4.58 12.47 12.14
CA CYS A 109 -3.44 11.61 11.82
C CYS A 109 -3.69 10.12 12.14
N SER A 110 -2.87 9.26 11.55
CA SER A 110 -2.91 7.83 11.89
C SER A 110 -2.63 7.61 13.37
N THR A 111 -3.29 6.62 13.98
CA THR A 111 -3.17 6.30 15.42
C THR A 111 -1.71 6.17 15.86
N ALA A 112 -0.86 5.53 15.05
CA ALA A 112 0.56 5.39 15.34
C ALA A 112 1.34 6.72 15.41
N LEU A 113 0.79 7.81 14.86
CA LEU A 113 1.43 9.12 14.81
C LEU A 113 0.96 10.07 15.94
N ILE A 114 -0.11 9.72 16.64
CA ILE A 114 -0.65 10.51 17.76
C ILE A 114 0.42 10.88 18.81
N PRO A 115 1.33 9.97 19.23
CA PRO A 115 2.37 10.33 20.20
C PRO A 115 3.28 11.48 19.76
N HIS A 116 3.37 11.74 18.45
CA HIS A 116 4.22 12.78 17.89
C HIS A 116 3.50 14.13 17.69
N VAL A 117 2.21 14.23 17.98
CA VAL A 117 1.43 15.47 17.82
C VAL A 117 1.67 16.46 18.96
N GLY A 118 2.06 15.99 20.14
CA GLY A 118 2.20 16.82 21.35
C GLY A 118 0.84 17.23 21.92
N ASN A 119 0.75 18.44 22.46
CA ASN A 119 -0.46 18.94 23.14
C ASN A 119 -1.50 19.58 22.20
N ARG A 120 -1.39 19.39 20.88
CA ARG A 120 -2.35 19.95 19.93
C ARG A 120 -3.63 19.12 19.85
N PRO A 121 -4.78 19.77 19.59
CA PRO A 121 -6.00 19.01 19.29
C PRO A 121 -5.77 18.02 18.15
N SER A 122 -6.11 16.76 18.37
CA SER A 122 -5.91 15.71 17.38
C SER A 122 -7.13 14.80 17.27
N MET A 123 -7.25 14.15 16.12
CA MET A 123 -8.24 13.11 15.83
C MET A 123 -7.56 11.95 15.11
N GLU A 124 -7.92 10.74 15.49
CA GLU A 124 -7.42 9.53 14.86
C GLU A 124 -8.10 9.30 13.49
N LEU A 125 -7.28 9.16 12.47
CA LEU A 125 -7.75 8.96 11.10
C LEU A 125 -8.52 7.64 10.94
N GLU A 126 -8.04 6.57 11.57
CA GLU A 126 -8.66 5.26 11.55
C GLU A 126 -10.03 5.21 12.20
N ASN A 127 -10.27 6.06 13.18
CA ASN A 127 -11.52 6.15 13.94
C ASN A 127 -12.37 7.37 13.54
N LEU A 128 -11.97 8.10 12.48
CA LEU A 128 -12.62 9.35 12.08
C LEU A 128 -14.13 9.21 11.91
N VAL A 129 -14.58 8.15 11.26
CA VAL A 129 -16.02 7.89 11.02
C VAL A 129 -16.80 7.73 12.33
N GLU A 130 -16.23 7.04 13.29
CA GLU A 130 -16.84 6.82 14.61
C GLU A 130 -16.85 8.12 15.43
N LEU A 131 -15.76 8.88 15.36
CA LEU A 131 -15.62 10.17 16.07
C LEU A 131 -16.59 11.25 15.58
N ILE A 132 -17.01 11.20 14.30
CA ILE A 132 -17.91 12.20 13.71
C ILE A 132 -19.35 11.68 13.51
N GLN A 133 -19.68 10.47 13.94
CA GLN A 133 -20.98 9.84 13.67
C GLN A 133 -22.17 10.58 14.33
N GLN A 134 -21.94 11.37 15.40
CA GLN A 134 -22.95 12.19 16.07
C GLN A 134 -23.49 13.31 15.19
N HIS A 135 -22.72 13.75 14.18
CA HIS A 135 -23.17 14.80 13.25
C HIS A 135 -24.08 14.25 12.17
N PRO A 136 -25.07 15.04 11.70
CA PRO A 136 -25.93 14.65 10.57
C PRO A 136 -25.10 14.39 9.30
N ALA A 137 -25.57 13.45 8.49
CA ALA A 137 -24.95 13.12 7.20
C ALA A 137 -25.54 13.93 6.02
N ASP A 138 -26.49 14.80 6.30
CA ASP A 138 -27.17 15.61 5.31
C ASP A 138 -26.21 16.59 4.63
N LEU A 139 -26.62 17.06 3.45
CA LEU A 139 -25.87 18.01 2.66
C LEU A 139 -25.42 19.20 3.53
N TYR A 140 -24.11 19.44 3.58
CA TYR A 140 -23.54 20.62 4.20
C TYR A 140 -23.47 21.75 3.19
N LYS A 141 -23.97 22.93 3.56
CA LYS A 141 -23.87 24.12 2.72
C LYS A 141 -22.49 24.75 2.93
N PRO A 142 -21.65 24.78 1.89
CA PRO A 142 -20.31 25.39 2.01
C PRO A 142 -20.41 26.87 2.41
N ALA A 143 -19.38 27.39 3.05
CA ALA A 143 -19.17 28.83 3.20
C ALA A 143 -18.95 29.49 1.84
N ASP A 144 -19.12 30.81 1.79
CA ASP A 144 -18.85 31.56 0.56
C ASP A 144 -17.34 31.77 0.36
N PHE A 145 -16.80 31.15 -0.69
CA PHE A 145 -15.40 31.29 -1.10
C PHE A 145 -15.25 31.13 -2.60
N SER A 146 -14.15 31.67 -3.10
CA SER A 146 -13.84 31.79 -4.52
C SER A 146 -12.69 30.86 -4.95
N ARG A 147 -12.39 30.85 -6.23
CA ARG A 147 -11.23 30.16 -6.78
C ARG A 147 -9.89 30.64 -6.21
N ASP A 148 -9.80 31.90 -5.79
CA ASP A 148 -8.59 32.51 -5.24
C ASP A 148 -8.33 32.17 -3.75
N ASP A 149 -9.33 31.62 -3.05
CA ASP A 149 -9.17 31.20 -1.67
C ASP A 149 -8.21 30.00 -1.57
N THR A 150 -7.39 29.99 -0.52
CA THR A 150 -6.42 28.93 -0.26
C THR A 150 -7.13 27.62 0.10
N ALA A 151 -6.85 26.57 -0.66
CA ALA A 151 -7.36 25.23 -0.41
C ALA A 151 -6.38 24.39 0.42
N GLN A 152 -5.09 24.46 0.11
CA GLN A 152 -4.08 23.66 0.83
C GLN A 152 -2.70 24.30 0.81
N ILE A 153 -1.84 23.87 1.75
CA ILE A 153 -0.42 24.18 1.79
C ILE A 153 0.35 22.87 1.75
N VAL A 154 1.09 22.61 0.67
CA VAL A 154 1.83 21.38 0.46
C VAL A 154 3.30 21.62 0.75
N PHE A 155 3.82 21.02 1.81
CA PHE A 155 5.22 21.11 2.17
C PHE A 155 6.04 20.13 1.32
N THR A 156 7.03 20.68 0.63
CA THR A 156 8.00 19.86 -0.09
C THR A 156 9.16 19.52 0.83
N SER A 157 9.67 18.31 0.73
CA SER A 157 10.89 17.87 1.43
C SER A 157 12.11 18.55 0.80
N GLY A 158 12.21 19.87 0.94
CA GLY A 158 13.39 20.62 0.51
C GLY A 158 14.59 20.17 1.33
N THR A 159 15.75 20.17 0.69
CA THR A 159 17.05 19.86 1.29
C THR A 159 17.53 20.93 2.27
N THR A 160 16.78 22.02 2.42
CA THR A 160 17.05 23.14 3.34
C THR A 160 16.44 22.88 4.71
N ALA A 161 17.13 23.36 5.76
CA ALA A 161 16.76 23.17 7.15
C ALA A 161 15.36 23.73 7.52
N GLU A 162 14.79 24.63 6.71
CA GLU A 162 13.48 25.25 6.94
C GLU A 162 12.39 24.63 6.06
N PRO A 163 11.21 24.27 6.62
CA PRO A 163 10.05 23.83 5.86
C PRO A 163 9.60 24.90 4.85
N ARG A 164 9.32 24.49 3.61
CA ARG A 164 8.78 25.36 2.58
C ARG A 164 7.48 24.79 2.04
N GLY A 165 6.37 25.47 2.28
CA GLY A 165 5.04 25.09 1.84
C GLY A 165 4.61 25.83 0.59
N VAL A 166 4.10 25.13 -0.42
CA VAL A 166 3.48 25.73 -1.60
C VAL A 166 2.01 26.00 -1.28
N VAL A 167 1.60 27.25 -1.38
CA VAL A 167 0.21 27.66 -1.12
C VAL A 167 -0.60 27.50 -2.39
N LEU A 168 -1.58 26.60 -2.38
CA LEU A 168 -2.43 26.29 -3.51
C LEU A 168 -3.86 26.71 -3.26
N THR A 169 -4.43 27.47 -4.21
CA THR A 169 -5.82 27.90 -4.19
C THR A 169 -6.73 26.84 -4.83
N HIS A 170 -8.05 26.96 -4.63
CA HIS A 170 -9.02 26.16 -5.37
C HIS A 170 -8.82 26.27 -6.88
N GLY A 171 -8.59 27.49 -7.38
CA GLY A 171 -8.34 27.75 -8.80
C GLY A 171 -7.08 27.08 -9.33
N ASN A 172 -5.97 27.12 -8.56
CA ASN A 172 -4.74 26.46 -8.99
C ASN A 172 -4.95 24.98 -9.28
N ILE A 173 -5.66 24.27 -8.39
CA ILE A 173 -5.92 22.84 -8.50
C ILE A 173 -6.89 22.56 -9.66
N LEU A 174 -8.01 23.30 -9.73
CA LEU A 174 -9.01 23.14 -10.78
C LEU A 174 -8.44 23.44 -12.16
N ALA A 175 -7.55 24.42 -12.30
CA ALA A 175 -6.87 24.71 -13.56
C ALA A 175 -6.06 23.51 -14.11
N SER A 176 -5.64 22.57 -13.25
CA SER A 176 -5.02 21.32 -13.70
C SER A 176 -6.04 20.24 -14.05
N VAL A 177 -7.23 20.28 -13.47
CA VAL A 177 -8.32 19.31 -13.69
C VAL A 177 -9.17 19.67 -14.90
N ASP A 178 -9.55 20.96 -15.03
CA ASP A 178 -10.47 21.47 -16.06
C ASP A 178 -10.13 21.05 -17.51
N PRO A 179 -8.85 21.10 -17.98
CA PRO A 179 -8.51 20.67 -19.33
C PRO A 179 -8.80 19.20 -19.60
N ILE A 180 -8.63 18.36 -18.60
CA ILE A 180 -8.86 16.92 -18.72
C ILE A 180 -10.37 16.63 -18.66
N GLU A 181 -11.13 17.30 -17.80
CA GLU A 181 -12.59 17.19 -17.75
C GLU A 181 -13.22 17.53 -19.10
N ARG A 182 -12.71 18.56 -19.81
CA ARG A 182 -13.19 18.94 -21.14
C ARG A 182 -12.93 17.88 -22.22
N GLU A 183 -11.95 17.02 -22.05
CA GLU A 183 -11.63 15.93 -22.98
C GLU A 183 -12.50 14.69 -22.78
N PHE A 184 -12.99 14.41 -21.56
CA PHE A 184 -13.77 13.20 -21.26
C PHE A 184 -15.04 12.99 -22.08
N PRO A 185 -15.86 14.01 -22.41
CA PRO A 185 -17.07 13.79 -23.24
C PRO A 185 -16.79 13.10 -24.56
N LYS A 186 -15.58 13.31 -25.12
CA LYS A 186 -15.15 12.69 -26.39
C LYS A 186 -15.05 11.16 -26.29
N TYR A 187 -14.77 10.63 -25.08
CA TYR A 187 -14.53 9.21 -24.83
C TYR A 187 -15.67 8.52 -24.09
N ARG A 188 -16.71 9.25 -23.69
CA ARG A 188 -17.83 8.75 -22.87
C ARG A 188 -18.56 7.54 -23.49
N LYS A 189 -18.64 7.45 -24.82
CA LYS A 189 -19.25 6.30 -25.50
C LYS A 189 -18.45 5.00 -25.34
N SER A 190 -17.15 5.08 -25.14
CA SER A 190 -16.26 3.92 -24.97
C SER A 190 -16.06 3.56 -23.51
N GLU A 191 -16.31 4.50 -22.58
CA GLU A 191 -16.10 4.36 -21.15
C GLU A 191 -16.99 3.27 -20.55
N TRP A 192 -18.25 3.18 -20.96
CA TRP A 192 -19.20 2.21 -20.41
C TRP A 192 -18.74 0.75 -20.53
N LEU A 193 -17.93 0.42 -21.55
CA LEU A 193 -17.34 -0.92 -21.74
C LEU A 193 -16.32 -1.27 -20.66
N PHE A 194 -15.63 -0.26 -20.10
CA PHE A 194 -14.55 -0.44 -19.13
C PHE A 194 -14.96 -0.03 -17.70
N HIS A 195 -16.16 0.53 -17.55
CA HIS A 195 -16.66 1.00 -16.26
C HIS A 195 -16.85 -0.15 -15.24
N PRO A 196 -16.55 0.06 -13.94
CA PRO A 196 -15.75 1.18 -13.44
C PRO A 196 -14.27 1.03 -13.82
N ILE A 197 -13.63 2.14 -14.20
CA ILE A 197 -12.19 2.19 -14.34
C ILE A 197 -11.59 2.09 -12.94
N ARG A 198 -10.70 1.12 -12.73
CA ARG A 198 -10.08 0.87 -11.43
C ARG A 198 -8.63 1.28 -11.45
N PHE A 199 -8.28 2.21 -10.59
CA PHE A 199 -6.94 2.72 -10.42
C PHE A 199 -6.25 1.98 -9.27
N LEU A 200 -5.01 1.53 -9.47
CA LEU A 200 -4.13 1.14 -8.38
C LEU A 200 -3.22 2.33 -8.11
N GLU A 201 -3.46 3.00 -7.00
CA GLU A 201 -2.75 4.20 -6.59
C GLU A 201 -1.65 3.84 -5.61
N LEU A 202 -0.41 4.13 -6.00
CA LEU A 202 0.78 3.91 -5.16
C LEU A 202 1.41 5.23 -4.70
N LEU A 203 0.88 6.37 -5.13
CA LEU A 203 1.39 7.67 -4.76
C LEU A 203 0.74 8.18 -3.48
N PRO A 204 1.48 8.84 -2.58
CA PRO A 204 0.89 9.42 -1.39
C PRO A 204 -0.05 10.58 -1.73
N LEU A 205 -1.19 10.65 -1.04
CA LEU A 205 -2.13 11.79 -1.12
C LEU A 205 -1.57 13.08 -0.53
N SER A 206 -0.44 13.01 0.18
CA SER A 206 0.31 14.19 0.62
C SER A 206 0.97 14.95 -0.54
N HIS A 207 1.05 14.36 -1.73
CA HIS A 207 1.60 14.99 -2.94
C HIS A 207 0.50 15.33 -3.94
N VAL A 208 0.63 16.49 -4.59
CA VAL A 208 -0.38 16.99 -5.56
C VAL A 208 -0.68 16.01 -6.70
N PHE A 209 0.30 15.26 -7.18
CA PHE A 209 0.08 14.26 -8.23
C PHE A 209 -0.69 13.04 -7.71
N GLY A 210 -0.44 12.61 -6.48
CA GLY A 210 -1.24 11.58 -5.82
C GLY A 210 -2.69 12.03 -5.61
N GLN A 211 -2.92 13.27 -5.20
CA GLN A 211 -4.27 13.84 -5.09
C GLN A 211 -4.96 13.91 -6.46
N PHE A 212 -4.23 14.36 -7.47
CA PHE A 212 -4.76 14.49 -8.82
C PHE A 212 -5.27 13.14 -9.35
N MET A 213 -4.46 12.09 -9.24
CA MET A 213 -4.78 10.74 -9.71
C MET A 213 -5.60 9.91 -8.73
N GLY A 214 -5.50 10.19 -7.43
CA GLY A 214 -6.22 9.45 -6.38
C GLY A 214 -7.56 10.07 -5.98
N MET A 215 -7.82 11.36 -6.29
CA MET A 215 -9.04 12.04 -5.84
C MET A 215 -9.82 12.69 -6.99
N PHE A 216 -9.18 13.57 -7.78
CA PHE A 216 -9.91 14.41 -8.72
C PHE A 216 -10.29 13.65 -10.01
N ILE A 217 -9.33 13.04 -10.69
CA ILE A 217 -9.59 12.31 -11.95
C ILE A 217 -10.53 11.11 -11.76
N PRO A 218 -10.36 10.26 -10.73
CA PRO A 218 -11.30 9.16 -10.50
C PRO A 218 -12.73 9.63 -10.24
N THR A 219 -12.91 10.74 -9.51
CA THR A 219 -14.24 11.33 -9.26
C THR A 219 -14.93 11.72 -10.55
N LEU A 220 -14.24 12.36 -11.51
CA LEU A 220 -14.80 12.74 -12.80
C LEU A 220 -15.24 11.52 -13.62
N LEU A 221 -14.47 10.43 -13.56
CA LEU A 221 -14.70 9.18 -14.30
C LEU A 221 -15.67 8.22 -13.61
N GLY A 222 -16.08 8.45 -12.35
CA GLY A 222 -16.74 7.43 -11.52
C GLY A 222 -15.87 6.19 -11.33
N GLY A 223 -14.57 6.42 -11.25
CA GLY A 223 -13.58 5.36 -11.09
C GLY A 223 -13.52 4.84 -9.65
N THR A 224 -12.94 3.67 -9.48
CA THR A 224 -12.62 3.13 -8.15
C THR A 224 -11.12 3.21 -7.93
N VAL A 225 -10.69 3.79 -6.82
CA VAL A 225 -9.28 3.87 -6.44
C VAL A 225 -8.96 2.80 -5.41
N HIS A 226 -7.93 2.02 -5.69
CA HIS A 226 -7.37 1.04 -4.76
C HIS A 226 -6.05 1.59 -4.23
N PHE A 227 -5.99 1.92 -2.96
CA PHE A 227 -4.75 2.31 -2.31
C PHE A 227 -3.95 1.08 -1.88
N GLN A 228 -2.66 1.12 -2.14
CA GLN A 228 -1.73 0.05 -1.76
C GLN A 228 -0.39 0.64 -1.29
N ASP A 229 0.12 0.13 -0.18
CA ASP A 229 1.36 0.60 0.44
C ASP A 229 2.59 -0.18 -0.03
N SER A 230 2.40 -1.40 -0.56
CA SER A 230 3.50 -2.24 -1.01
C SER A 230 3.94 -1.89 -2.43
N PHE A 231 5.22 -1.57 -2.59
CA PHE A 231 5.88 -1.37 -3.89
C PHE A 231 6.48 -2.66 -4.47
N LYS A 232 6.29 -3.81 -3.82
CA LYS A 232 6.81 -5.11 -4.31
C LYS A 232 6.14 -5.50 -5.62
N PRO A 233 6.89 -5.84 -6.68
CA PRO A 233 6.31 -6.22 -7.98
C PRO A 233 5.30 -7.37 -7.89
N THR A 234 5.56 -8.37 -7.03
CA THR A 234 4.66 -9.51 -6.82
C THR A 234 3.31 -9.12 -6.25
N ASP A 235 3.31 -8.18 -5.29
CA ASP A 235 2.09 -7.68 -4.64
C ASP A 235 1.28 -6.82 -5.61
N ILE A 236 1.97 -5.95 -6.36
CA ILE A 236 1.35 -5.11 -7.40
C ILE A 236 0.69 -5.99 -8.47
N ILE A 237 1.39 -6.99 -9.01
CA ILE A 237 0.85 -7.92 -10.01
C ILE A 237 -0.36 -8.67 -9.44
N THR A 238 -0.28 -9.08 -8.19
CA THR A 238 -1.37 -9.79 -7.50
C THR A 238 -2.59 -8.89 -7.33
N ALA A 239 -2.39 -7.65 -6.87
CA ALA A 239 -3.45 -6.65 -6.70
C ALA A 239 -4.10 -6.32 -8.06
N ILE A 240 -3.32 -6.04 -9.10
CA ILE A 240 -3.83 -5.76 -10.44
C ILE A 240 -4.76 -6.89 -10.92
N LYS A 241 -4.35 -8.13 -10.73
CA LYS A 241 -5.14 -9.29 -11.16
C LYS A 241 -6.37 -9.53 -10.30
N SER A 242 -6.21 -9.55 -8.97
CA SER A 242 -7.29 -9.89 -8.02
C SER A 242 -8.39 -8.85 -7.99
N GLU A 243 -8.02 -7.56 -7.99
CA GLU A 243 -8.94 -6.44 -7.93
C GLU A 243 -9.38 -5.95 -9.33
N ARG A 244 -8.89 -6.61 -10.40
CA ARG A 244 -9.22 -6.27 -11.79
C ARG A 244 -8.92 -4.81 -12.11
N ILE A 245 -7.73 -4.36 -11.74
CA ILE A 245 -7.25 -3.01 -11.97
C ILE A 245 -7.17 -2.73 -13.48
N SER A 246 -7.53 -1.51 -13.86
CA SER A 246 -7.48 -1.02 -15.23
C SER A 246 -6.23 -0.18 -15.49
N VAL A 247 -5.86 0.64 -14.51
CA VAL A 247 -4.78 1.63 -14.60
C VAL A 247 -3.89 1.54 -13.37
N LEU A 248 -2.59 1.46 -13.57
CA LEU A 248 -1.59 1.61 -12.51
C LEU A 248 -1.10 3.05 -12.48
N VAL A 249 -1.15 3.68 -11.31
CA VAL A 249 -0.56 5.00 -11.05
C VAL A 249 0.67 4.81 -10.18
N ALA A 250 1.83 5.11 -10.72
CA ALA A 250 3.09 4.81 -10.04
C ALA A 250 4.24 5.73 -10.47
N VAL A 251 5.27 5.81 -9.64
CA VAL A 251 6.53 6.47 -10.01
C VAL A 251 7.35 5.60 -10.98
N PRO A 252 8.24 6.19 -11.79
CA PRO A 252 9.05 5.50 -12.81
C PRO A 252 9.76 4.26 -12.29
N ARG A 253 10.33 4.31 -11.09
CA ARG A 253 11.06 3.20 -10.48
C ARG A 253 10.19 1.95 -10.29
N VAL A 254 8.94 2.11 -9.90
CA VAL A 254 8.01 0.98 -9.73
C VAL A 254 7.71 0.35 -11.09
N VAL A 255 7.50 1.17 -12.11
CA VAL A 255 7.27 0.72 -13.49
C VAL A 255 8.48 -0.06 -14.02
N GLU A 256 9.68 0.40 -13.69
CA GLU A 256 10.93 -0.28 -14.03
C GLU A 256 11.11 -1.60 -13.26
N SER A 257 10.85 -1.61 -11.96
CA SER A 257 10.90 -2.81 -11.12
C SER A 257 9.94 -3.90 -11.62
N LEU A 258 8.75 -3.52 -12.09
CA LEU A 258 7.80 -4.44 -12.74
C LEU A 258 8.35 -4.98 -14.07
N LYS A 259 9.03 -4.15 -14.90
CA LYS A 259 9.72 -4.57 -16.13
C LYS A 259 10.77 -5.63 -15.80
N ASN A 260 11.63 -5.36 -14.82
CA ASN A 260 12.71 -6.26 -14.43
C ASN A 260 12.14 -7.60 -13.95
N LYS A 261 11.14 -7.59 -13.08
CA LYS A 261 10.44 -8.79 -12.63
C LYS A 261 9.84 -9.62 -13.78
N LEU A 262 9.29 -8.96 -14.81
CA LEU A 262 8.77 -9.66 -15.99
C LEU A 262 9.88 -10.25 -16.84
N ARG A 263 11.03 -9.58 -16.95
CA ARG A 263 12.20 -10.11 -17.66
C ARG A 263 12.77 -11.33 -16.95
N ASP A 264 12.90 -11.29 -15.63
CA ASP A 264 13.36 -12.43 -14.82
C ASP A 264 12.45 -13.65 -15.00
N ASP A 265 11.14 -13.44 -14.98
CA ASP A 265 10.16 -14.51 -15.02
C ASP A 265 9.88 -15.06 -16.43
N LEU A 266 10.00 -14.24 -17.46
CA LEU A 266 9.54 -14.53 -18.82
C LEU A 266 10.50 -14.02 -19.90
N GLY A 267 11.79 -13.74 -19.58
CA GLY A 267 12.77 -13.13 -20.48
C GLY A 267 12.87 -13.82 -21.84
N THR A 268 13.11 -15.12 -21.86
CA THR A 268 13.20 -15.92 -23.11
C THR A 268 11.93 -15.81 -23.97
N PHE A 269 10.74 -15.73 -23.33
CA PHE A 269 9.49 -15.56 -24.07
C PHE A 269 9.37 -14.16 -24.65
N ILE A 270 9.81 -13.15 -23.92
CA ILE A 270 9.78 -11.74 -24.34
C ILE A 270 10.74 -11.56 -25.50
N GLU A 271 11.99 -11.99 -25.39
CA GLU A 271 13.05 -11.89 -26.42
C GLU A 271 12.62 -12.52 -27.73
N LYS A 272 12.11 -13.76 -27.67
CA LYS A 272 11.62 -14.46 -28.87
C LYS A 272 10.55 -13.69 -29.66
N ASN A 273 9.80 -12.81 -29.00
CA ASN A 273 8.68 -12.08 -29.59
C ASN A 273 8.97 -10.58 -29.77
N TRP A 274 10.15 -10.11 -29.35
CA TRP A 274 10.47 -8.70 -29.21
C TRP A 274 10.48 -7.92 -30.52
N ASP A 275 11.26 -8.39 -31.50
CA ASP A 275 11.43 -7.72 -32.79
C ASP A 275 10.16 -7.75 -33.65
N ARG A 276 9.43 -8.87 -33.58
CA ARG A 276 8.15 -9.00 -34.27
C ARG A 276 7.10 -8.03 -33.75
N ALA A 277 7.12 -7.75 -32.46
CA ALA A 277 6.15 -6.87 -31.82
C ALA A 277 6.31 -5.40 -32.27
N GLU A 278 7.50 -4.97 -32.68
CA GLU A 278 7.72 -3.59 -33.10
C GLU A 278 6.87 -3.17 -34.30
N LYS A 279 6.74 -4.07 -35.28
CA LYS A 279 6.02 -3.81 -36.54
C LYS A 279 4.53 -4.15 -36.48
N GLU A 280 4.05 -4.72 -35.37
CA GLU A 280 2.66 -5.19 -35.28
C GLU A 280 1.71 -4.13 -34.74
N HIS A 281 0.47 -4.17 -35.21
CA HIS A 281 -0.64 -3.38 -34.66
C HIS A 281 -0.92 -3.83 -33.20
N PHE A 282 -1.38 -2.91 -32.35
CA PHE A 282 -1.55 -3.12 -30.91
C PHE A 282 -2.39 -4.35 -30.56
N LEU A 283 -3.43 -4.72 -31.33
CA LEU A 283 -4.26 -5.91 -31.11
C LEU A 283 -3.46 -7.21 -31.32
N LYS A 284 -2.55 -7.26 -32.30
CA LYS A 284 -1.67 -8.40 -32.52
C LYS A 284 -0.64 -8.55 -31.40
N ARG A 285 -0.06 -7.42 -30.95
CA ARG A 285 0.81 -7.40 -29.76
C ARG A 285 0.06 -7.93 -28.52
N TRP A 286 -1.18 -7.49 -28.35
CA TRP A 286 -2.07 -7.89 -27.27
C TRP A 286 -2.29 -9.42 -27.21
N TRP A 287 -2.46 -10.06 -28.35
CA TRP A 287 -2.60 -11.51 -28.46
C TRP A 287 -1.26 -12.24 -28.31
N ARG A 288 -0.17 -11.70 -28.88
CA ARG A 288 1.19 -12.23 -28.82
C ARG A 288 1.66 -12.36 -27.38
N PHE A 289 1.48 -11.34 -26.59
CA PHE A 289 1.89 -11.31 -25.18
C PHE A 289 0.81 -11.80 -24.20
N ARG A 290 -0.10 -12.71 -24.64
CA ARG A 290 -1.17 -13.24 -23.80
C ARG A 290 -0.69 -13.92 -22.50
N LYS A 291 0.54 -14.46 -22.45
CA LYS A 291 1.12 -15.03 -21.21
C LYS A 291 1.32 -13.95 -20.16
N ILE A 292 1.81 -12.78 -20.56
CA ILE A 292 1.99 -11.62 -19.68
C ILE A 292 0.63 -11.09 -19.24
N ARG A 293 -0.31 -10.96 -20.19
CA ARG A 293 -1.67 -10.51 -19.86
C ARG A 293 -2.40 -11.40 -18.87
N ARG A 294 -2.20 -12.70 -18.92
CA ARG A 294 -2.76 -13.63 -17.93
C ARG A 294 -2.24 -13.39 -16.51
N ARG A 295 -1.06 -12.76 -16.35
CA ARG A 295 -0.55 -12.37 -15.03
C ARG A 295 -1.25 -11.16 -14.48
N PHE A 296 -1.44 -10.12 -15.29
CA PHE A 296 -2.10 -8.87 -14.87
C PHE A 296 -3.64 -8.94 -14.93
N GLY A 297 -4.19 -9.80 -15.76
CA GLY A 297 -5.62 -9.84 -16.04
C GLY A 297 -5.99 -9.03 -17.29
N TRP A 298 -7.22 -9.23 -17.80
CA TRP A 298 -7.65 -8.68 -19.07
C TRP A 298 -8.04 -7.19 -19.00
N LYS A 299 -8.37 -6.67 -17.79
CA LYS A 299 -8.77 -5.28 -17.58
C LYS A 299 -7.60 -4.29 -17.51
N PHE A 300 -6.38 -4.76 -17.29
CA PHE A 300 -5.21 -3.90 -17.17
C PHE A 300 -4.72 -3.46 -18.55
N TRP A 301 -4.69 -2.15 -18.82
CA TRP A 301 -4.32 -1.62 -20.12
C TRP A 301 -3.42 -0.39 -20.09
N ALA A 302 -3.35 0.34 -18.95
CA ALA A 302 -2.56 1.58 -18.89
C ALA A 302 -1.72 1.69 -17.62
N ILE A 303 -0.63 2.42 -17.76
CA ILE A 303 0.29 2.85 -16.70
C ILE A 303 0.38 4.37 -16.80
N ILE A 304 0.11 5.07 -15.70
CA ILE A 304 0.31 6.50 -15.56
C ILE A 304 1.53 6.70 -14.68
N SER A 305 2.53 7.37 -15.22
CA SER A 305 3.80 7.61 -14.52
C SER A 305 4.06 9.09 -14.40
N GLY A 306 4.44 9.54 -13.20
CA GLY A 306 4.75 10.94 -12.97
C GLY A 306 5.68 11.14 -11.78
N GLY A 307 5.99 12.40 -11.48
CA GLY A 307 6.88 12.76 -10.40
C GLY A 307 8.38 12.68 -10.74
N ALA A 308 8.77 11.94 -11.77
CA ALA A 308 10.13 11.91 -12.33
C ALA A 308 10.06 11.46 -13.80
N ALA A 309 11.13 11.66 -14.56
CA ALA A 309 11.23 11.17 -15.94
C ALA A 309 11.28 9.64 -15.97
N LEU A 310 10.50 9.02 -16.84
CA LEU A 310 10.55 7.58 -17.09
C LEU A 310 11.65 7.27 -18.10
N ASP A 311 12.48 6.25 -17.79
CA ASP A 311 13.50 5.77 -18.72
C ASP A 311 12.87 5.30 -20.04
N GLN A 312 13.52 5.67 -21.15
CA GLN A 312 13.04 5.41 -22.50
C GLN A 312 12.90 3.91 -22.81
N ASN A 313 13.84 3.08 -22.31
CA ASN A 313 13.79 1.64 -22.51
C ASN A 313 12.63 1.01 -21.72
N THR A 314 12.26 1.61 -20.62
CA THR A 314 11.13 1.17 -19.80
C THR A 314 9.80 1.55 -20.46
N GLU A 315 9.68 2.77 -20.97
CA GLU A 315 8.52 3.19 -21.76
C GLU A 315 8.31 2.28 -22.98
N GLU A 316 9.37 2.09 -23.78
CA GLU A 316 9.35 1.25 -24.97
C GLU A 316 8.99 -0.21 -24.64
N PHE A 317 9.49 -0.73 -23.53
CA PHE A 317 9.18 -2.08 -23.07
C PHE A 317 7.67 -2.27 -22.89
N TRP A 318 7.03 -1.42 -22.12
CA TRP A 318 5.60 -1.53 -21.84
C TRP A 318 4.76 -1.28 -23.11
N ARG A 319 5.16 -0.32 -23.93
CA ARG A 319 4.50 -0.02 -25.20
C ARG A 319 4.55 -1.20 -26.15
N ARG A 320 5.70 -1.90 -26.28
CA ARG A 320 5.83 -3.10 -27.12
C ARG A 320 5.00 -4.28 -26.61
N LEU A 321 4.81 -4.38 -25.30
CA LEU A 321 3.87 -5.37 -24.72
C LEU A 321 2.40 -5.03 -24.98
N GLY A 322 2.09 -3.85 -25.55
CA GLY A 322 0.75 -3.40 -25.86
C GLY A 322 0.05 -2.72 -24.71
N TYR A 323 0.77 -2.15 -23.75
CA TYR A 323 0.23 -1.27 -22.70
C TYR A 323 0.41 0.19 -23.08
N VAL A 324 -0.54 1.02 -22.68
CA VAL A 324 -0.44 2.48 -22.80
C VAL A 324 0.36 3.01 -21.62
N VAL A 325 1.35 3.83 -21.91
CA VAL A 325 2.13 4.54 -20.87
C VAL A 325 1.88 6.03 -21.05
N VAL A 326 1.31 6.65 -20.03
CA VAL A 326 1.03 8.09 -19.99
C VAL A 326 2.01 8.73 -19.02
N GLN A 327 2.72 9.73 -19.48
CA GLN A 327 3.59 10.54 -18.66
C GLN A 327 3.00 11.95 -18.54
N GLY A 328 2.98 12.48 -17.31
CA GLY A 328 2.66 13.85 -17.01
C GLY A 328 3.88 14.57 -16.44
N TYR A 329 4.08 15.83 -16.81
CA TYR A 329 5.11 16.68 -16.25
C TYR A 329 4.49 17.86 -15.52
N GLY A 330 5.01 18.13 -14.35
CA GLY A 330 4.65 19.28 -13.52
C GLY A 330 5.32 19.21 -12.15
N LEU A 331 5.08 20.23 -11.37
CA LEU A 331 5.66 20.45 -10.05
C LEU A 331 4.54 20.74 -9.04
N THR A 332 4.87 20.73 -7.77
CA THR A 332 3.94 21.17 -6.72
C THR A 332 3.48 22.59 -6.96
N GLU A 333 4.40 23.46 -7.34
CA GLU A 333 4.17 24.87 -7.67
C GLU A 333 3.26 25.08 -8.89
N THR A 334 3.11 24.07 -9.73
CA THR A 334 2.21 24.13 -10.91
C THR A 334 0.98 23.22 -10.74
N SER A 335 0.62 22.91 -9.49
CA SER A 335 -0.56 22.13 -9.13
C SER A 335 -0.67 20.82 -9.91
N SER A 336 0.44 20.08 -9.98
CA SER A 336 0.60 18.74 -10.57
C SER A 336 0.96 18.72 -12.05
N LEU A 337 0.35 19.51 -12.93
CA LEU A 337 0.51 19.33 -14.38
C LEU A 337 0.83 20.61 -15.14
N ILE A 338 1.84 20.55 -15.99
CA ILE A 338 2.16 21.52 -17.05
C ILE A 338 1.82 20.90 -18.40
N SER A 339 2.31 19.67 -18.63
CA SER A 339 2.09 18.93 -19.86
C SER A 339 1.66 17.50 -19.60
N LEU A 340 1.02 16.88 -20.57
CA LEU A 340 0.53 15.52 -20.50
C LEU A 340 0.62 14.83 -21.86
N ASN A 341 1.07 13.59 -21.87
CA ASN A 341 0.97 12.75 -23.06
C ASN A 341 -0.48 12.29 -23.27
N HIS A 342 -0.95 12.42 -24.50
CA HIS A 342 -2.27 11.91 -24.85
C HIS A 342 -2.25 10.36 -24.90
N PRO A 343 -3.16 9.64 -24.22
CA PRO A 343 -3.09 8.18 -24.08
C PRO A 343 -3.09 7.41 -25.42
N PHE A 344 -3.66 7.99 -26.49
CA PHE A 344 -3.74 7.35 -27.80
C PHE A 344 -2.88 8.02 -28.89
N LYS A 345 -2.26 9.18 -28.59
CA LYS A 345 -1.38 9.93 -29.50
C LYS A 345 -0.07 10.28 -28.76
N VAL A 346 0.63 9.27 -28.29
CA VAL A 346 1.86 9.45 -27.50
C VAL A 346 3.01 9.83 -28.42
N GLY A 347 3.55 11.03 -28.23
CA GLY A 347 4.85 11.42 -28.81
C GLY A 347 5.96 10.52 -28.22
N ARG A 348 6.82 9.97 -29.06
CA ARG A 348 7.92 9.12 -28.59
C ARG A 348 8.88 9.95 -27.75
N ARG A 349 9.18 9.52 -26.52
CA ARG A 349 10.15 10.13 -25.58
C ARG A 349 9.78 11.54 -25.08
N SER A 350 8.57 11.98 -25.30
CA SER A 350 8.08 13.29 -24.90
C SER A 350 7.40 13.23 -23.53
N ILE A 351 7.50 14.29 -22.74
CA ILE A 351 6.69 14.52 -21.54
C ILE A 351 5.34 15.17 -21.87
N GLY A 352 4.95 15.15 -23.13
CA GLY A 352 3.63 15.57 -23.62
C GLY A 352 3.60 17.00 -24.15
N LYS A 353 2.38 17.41 -24.49
CA LYS A 353 2.08 18.78 -24.92
C LYS A 353 1.58 19.59 -23.72
N VAL A 354 1.85 20.88 -23.76
CA VAL A 354 1.36 21.84 -22.76
C VAL A 354 -0.16 21.83 -22.76
N LEU A 355 -0.76 21.71 -21.59
CA LEU A 355 -2.21 21.67 -21.46
C LEU A 355 -2.83 23.06 -21.68
N PRO A 356 -4.06 23.14 -22.19
CA PRO A 356 -4.77 24.41 -22.39
C PRO A 356 -4.89 25.22 -21.09
N GLY A 357 -4.96 26.54 -21.23
CA GLY A 357 -5.12 27.46 -20.09
C GLY A 357 -3.84 27.84 -19.38
N ARG A 358 -2.68 27.47 -19.95
CA ARG A 358 -1.35 27.89 -19.46
C ARG A 358 -0.42 28.27 -20.60
N GLU A 359 0.50 29.16 -20.31
CA GLU A 359 1.54 29.57 -21.19
C GLU A 359 2.86 28.93 -20.77
N MET A 360 3.67 28.54 -21.73
CA MET A 360 5.00 28.00 -21.52
C MET A 360 5.98 28.56 -22.56
N LYS A 361 7.16 28.91 -22.11
CA LYS A 361 8.29 29.25 -22.98
C LYS A 361 9.58 28.64 -22.47
N LEU A 362 10.53 28.47 -23.34
CA LEU A 362 11.89 28.12 -22.98
C LEU A 362 12.71 29.42 -22.89
N ASP A 363 13.47 29.54 -21.81
CA ASP A 363 14.43 30.63 -21.68
C ASP A 363 15.47 30.55 -22.82
N PRO A 364 15.67 31.61 -23.61
CA PRO A 364 16.54 31.53 -24.79
C PRO A 364 18.00 31.23 -24.47
N GLU A 365 18.49 31.64 -23.30
CA GLU A 365 19.89 31.48 -22.91
C GLU A 365 20.17 30.15 -22.23
N THR A 366 19.24 29.72 -21.37
CA THR A 366 19.44 28.56 -20.50
C THR A 366 18.72 27.32 -20.97
N GLY A 367 17.65 27.46 -21.77
CA GLY A 367 16.73 26.36 -22.09
C GLY A 367 15.80 25.99 -20.95
N GLU A 368 15.72 26.80 -19.89
CA GLU A 368 14.86 26.54 -18.75
C GLU A 368 13.38 26.70 -19.13
N ILE A 369 12.56 25.78 -18.62
CA ILE A 369 11.11 25.81 -18.80
C ILE A 369 10.51 26.88 -17.88
N LEU A 370 9.83 27.87 -18.45
CA LEU A 370 9.10 28.89 -17.75
C LEU A 370 7.60 28.69 -17.97
N VAL A 371 6.81 28.82 -16.93
CA VAL A 371 5.35 28.57 -16.97
C VAL A 371 4.60 29.73 -16.34
N ARG A 372 3.46 30.08 -16.96
CA ARG A 372 2.51 31.09 -16.47
C ARG A 372 1.09 30.55 -16.64
N GLY A 373 0.22 30.81 -15.70
CA GLY A 373 -1.20 30.45 -15.75
C GLY A 373 -1.84 30.30 -14.38
N GLU A 374 -3.15 30.09 -14.37
CA GLU A 374 -3.90 29.90 -13.12
C GLU A 374 -3.42 28.67 -12.32
N ASN A 375 -2.85 27.64 -12.96
CA ASN A 375 -2.29 26.46 -12.31
C ASN A 375 -1.01 26.74 -11.51
N VAL A 376 -0.38 27.91 -11.66
CA VAL A 376 0.86 28.26 -10.95
C VAL A 376 0.52 28.87 -9.60
N ALA A 377 1.09 28.32 -8.51
CA ALA A 377 1.00 28.87 -7.18
C ALA A 377 1.57 30.29 -7.14
N ARG A 378 0.94 31.19 -6.40
CA ARG A 378 1.41 32.56 -6.28
C ARG A 378 2.40 32.76 -5.13
N GLN A 379 2.31 31.95 -4.09
CA GLN A 379 3.04 32.14 -2.84
C GLN A 379 3.58 30.84 -2.25
N TYR A 380 4.70 30.99 -1.56
CA TYR A 380 5.24 30.00 -0.63
C TYR A 380 4.93 30.41 0.80
N TRP A 381 4.66 29.44 1.66
CA TRP A 381 4.64 29.58 3.10
C TRP A 381 6.03 29.26 3.65
N GLN A 382 6.68 30.21 4.30
CA GLN A 382 8.02 30.02 4.87
C GLN A 382 8.18 30.86 6.15
N GLY A 383 8.54 30.24 7.27
CA GLY A 383 8.81 30.92 8.53
C GLY A 383 7.64 31.82 8.97
N LYS A 384 6.40 31.34 8.97
CA LYS A 384 5.15 32.03 9.28
C LYS A 384 4.79 33.19 8.33
N GLY A 385 5.49 33.33 7.22
CA GLY A 385 5.26 34.38 6.21
C GLY A 385 5.01 33.85 4.82
N LEU A 386 4.46 34.72 3.96
CA LEU A 386 4.21 34.43 2.55
C LEU A 386 5.31 35.08 1.69
N ARG A 387 5.82 34.31 0.71
CA ARG A 387 6.80 34.80 -0.26
C ARG A 387 6.34 34.49 -1.68
N PRO A 388 6.58 35.36 -2.68
CA PRO A 388 6.16 35.09 -4.04
C PRO A 388 6.89 33.90 -4.63
N VAL A 389 6.16 33.13 -5.46
CA VAL A 389 6.67 32.00 -6.24
C VAL A 389 7.14 32.45 -7.60
N THR A 390 6.41 33.39 -8.23
CA THR A 390 6.69 33.90 -9.56
C THR A 390 7.59 35.12 -9.52
N GLY A 391 8.42 35.26 -10.54
CA GLY A 391 9.21 36.44 -10.78
C GLY A 391 8.40 37.55 -11.46
N GLU A 392 9.11 38.50 -12.06
CA GLU A 392 8.53 39.59 -12.86
C GLU A 392 7.61 39.03 -13.97
N GLU A 393 6.58 39.77 -14.32
CA GLU A 393 5.56 39.37 -15.31
C GLU A 393 4.80 38.08 -15.02
N GLY A 394 4.88 37.51 -13.82
CA GLY A 394 4.13 36.32 -13.40
C GLY A 394 4.68 34.97 -13.91
N TRP A 395 5.89 34.98 -14.49
CA TRP A 395 6.55 33.73 -14.93
C TRP A 395 7.17 32.98 -13.75
N PHE A 396 6.86 31.69 -13.69
CA PHE A 396 7.50 30.75 -12.75
C PHE A 396 8.66 30.04 -13.45
N ARG A 397 9.83 30.10 -12.84
CA ARG A 397 11.04 29.38 -13.28
C ARG A 397 11.05 28.00 -12.65
N THR A 398 10.90 26.96 -13.48
CA THR A 398 10.75 25.59 -12.98
C THR A 398 12.05 25.00 -12.42
N GLY A 399 13.19 25.52 -12.82
CA GLY A 399 14.50 24.92 -12.59
C GLY A 399 14.77 23.69 -13.47
N ASP A 400 13.87 23.34 -14.35
CA ASP A 400 13.97 22.20 -15.26
C ASP A 400 14.29 22.71 -16.67
N LEU A 401 15.17 22.02 -17.37
CA LEU A 401 15.60 22.35 -18.75
C LEU A 401 14.82 21.49 -19.74
N GLY A 402 14.42 22.06 -20.82
CA GLY A 402 13.61 21.40 -21.84
C GLY A 402 14.00 21.74 -23.29
N ALA A 403 13.41 21.01 -24.21
CA ALA A 403 13.37 21.28 -25.61
C ALA A 403 11.97 21.04 -26.15
N MET A 404 11.57 21.73 -27.20
CA MET A 404 10.28 21.56 -27.85
C MET A 404 10.50 21.32 -29.34
N ASP A 405 9.78 20.36 -29.91
CA ASP A 405 9.78 20.10 -31.35
C ASP A 405 8.77 21.00 -32.08
N GLU A 406 8.79 20.94 -33.41
CA GLU A 406 7.87 21.70 -34.27
C GLU A 406 6.39 21.31 -34.05
N GLU A 407 6.13 20.09 -33.52
CA GLU A 407 4.78 19.62 -33.26
C GLU A 407 4.27 20.06 -31.85
N GLY A 408 5.12 20.74 -31.06
CA GLY A 408 4.82 21.24 -29.73
C GLY A 408 4.93 20.18 -28.64
N ASN A 409 5.63 19.07 -28.89
CA ASN A 409 5.95 18.09 -27.85
C ASN A 409 7.12 18.59 -27.02
N LEU A 410 6.98 18.53 -25.70
CA LEU A 410 8.00 18.94 -24.74
C LEU A 410 8.88 17.74 -24.35
N TYR A 411 10.18 17.97 -24.30
CA TYR A 411 11.20 16.98 -23.91
C TYR A 411 11.97 17.49 -22.70
N PHE A 412 12.05 16.66 -21.66
CA PHE A 412 12.85 16.95 -20.47
C PHE A 412 14.33 16.69 -20.77
N LYS A 413 15.21 17.65 -20.41
CA LYS A 413 16.66 17.57 -20.62
C LYS A 413 17.46 17.44 -19.34
N GLY A 414 16.89 17.85 -18.20
CA GLY A 414 17.57 17.79 -16.91
C GLY A 414 17.18 18.93 -15.99
N ARG A 415 17.84 19.02 -14.83
CA ARG A 415 17.62 20.11 -13.88
C ARG A 415 18.75 21.13 -13.96
N SER A 416 18.41 22.40 -13.99
CA SER A 416 19.36 23.52 -14.02
C SER A 416 20.37 23.46 -12.88
N LYS A 417 19.91 23.18 -11.65
CA LYS A 417 20.75 23.04 -10.45
C LYS A 417 21.61 21.76 -10.42
N SER A 418 21.28 20.78 -11.23
CA SER A 418 22.04 19.52 -11.32
C SER A 418 23.09 19.54 -12.42
N VAL A 419 23.07 20.55 -13.29
CA VAL A 419 24.07 20.68 -14.38
C VAL A 419 25.45 20.86 -13.77
N ILE A 420 26.37 19.98 -14.15
CA ILE A 420 27.76 20.02 -13.73
C ILE A 420 28.51 20.85 -14.74
N VAL A 421 29.08 21.98 -14.29
CA VAL A 421 29.92 22.83 -15.13
C VAL A 421 31.36 22.39 -14.94
N THR A 422 31.96 21.83 -15.99
CA THR A 422 33.37 21.38 -15.97
C THR A 422 34.32 22.58 -15.89
N PRO A 423 35.62 22.37 -15.51
CA PRO A 423 36.64 23.42 -15.52
C PRO A 423 36.81 24.16 -16.84
N ALA A 424 36.44 23.51 -17.95
CA ALA A 424 36.48 24.08 -19.29
C ALA A 424 35.19 24.89 -19.64
N GLY A 425 34.25 25.08 -18.67
CA GLY A 425 32.99 25.79 -18.90
C GLY A 425 31.92 25.00 -19.64
N LEU A 426 32.18 23.70 -19.91
CA LEU A 426 31.23 22.84 -20.62
C LEU A 426 30.17 22.29 -19.65
N LYS A 427 28.91 22.30 -20.08
CA LYS A 427 27.79 21.82 -19.32
C LYS A 427 27.64 20.29 -19.48
N VAL A 428 27.73 19.56 -18.40
CA VAL A 428 27.45 18.11 -18.34
C VAL A 428 26.14 17.87 -17.59
N TYR A 429 25.24 17.18 -18.23
CA TYR A 429 23.93 16.81 -17.65
C TYR A 429 24.05 15.45 -16.99
N PRO A 430 23.83 15.32 -15.65
CA PRO A 430 23.89 14.04 -14.95
C PRO A 430 23.04 12.96 -15.60
N GLU A 431 21.87 13.33 -16.10
CA GLU A 431 20.91 12.44 -16.73
C GLU A 431 21.46 11.71 -17.96
N ASP A 432 22.32 12.38 -18.74
CA ASP A 432 22.97 11.76 -19.92
C ASP A 432 23.93 10.66 -19.48
N LEU A 433 24.71 10.92 -18.43
CA LEU A 433 25.67 9.98 -17.86
C LEU A 433 24.95 8.79 -17.21
N GLU A 434 23.89 9.09 -16.43
CA GLU A 434 23.04 8.07 -15.81
C GLU A 434 22.40 7.18 -16.88
N GLN A 435 21.94 7.74 -17.98
CA GLN A 435 21.34 6.97 -19.08
C GLN A 435 22.37 6.05 -19.75
N ALA A 436 23.60 6.52 -19.96
CA ALA A 436 24.68 5.71 -20.50
C ALA A 436 25.03 4.54 -19.56
N LEU A 437 25.07 4.77 -18.27
CA LEU A 437 25.34 3.76 -17.25
C LEU A 437 24.18 2.77 -17.04
N ARG A 438 22.93 3.20 -17.06
CA ARG A 438 21.76 2.30 -16.98
C ARG A 438 21.62 1.34 -18.16
N LYS A 439 22.29 1.61 -19.27
CA LYS A 439 22.38 0.65 -20.40
C LYS A 439 23.30 -0.53 -20.12
N GLN A 440 24.18 -0.41 -19.13
CA GLN A 440 25.15 -1.44 -18.82
C GLN A 440 24.50 -2.53 -17.96
N PRO A 441 24.63 -3.83 -18.32
CA PRO A 441 23.97 -4.92 -17.61
C PRO A 441 24.45 -5.09 -16.16
N GLN A 442 25.62 -4.60 -15.83
CA GLN A 442 26.22 -4.63 -14.49
C GLN A 442 25.53 -3.64 -13.52
N VAL A 443 24.93 -2.57 -14.05
CA VAL A 443 24.36 -1.47 -13.23
C VAL A 443 22.92 -1.75 -12.90
N ARG A 444 22.61 -1.85 -11.61
CA ARG A 444 21.25 -1.98 -11.09
C ARG A 444 20.54 -0.62 -10.99
N ASP A 445 21.22 0.39 -10.46
CA ASP A 445 20.79 1.77 -10.44
C ASP A 445 22.01 2.70 -10.34
N VAL A 446 21.85 3.98 -10.70
CA VAL A 446 22.93 4.95 -10.69
C VAL A 446 22.42 6.35 -10.40
N VAL A 447 23.23 7.11 -9.69
CA VAL A 447 23.04 8.55 -9.48
C VAL A 447 24.36 9.23 -9.82
N VAL A 448 24.31 10.30 -10.63
CA VAL A 448 25.48 11.13 -10.93
C VAL A 448 25.33 12.46 -10.22
N VAL A 449 26.37 12.83 -9.47
CA VAL A 449 26.45 14.09 -8.70
C VAL A 449 27.68 14.90 -9.08
N GLY A 450 27.58 16.21 -8.99
CA GLY A 450 28.77 17.09 -9.09
C GLY A 450 29.50 17.14 -7.75
N VAL A 451 30.77 16.80 -7.77
CA VAL A 451 31.67 16.90 -6.59
C VAL A 451 32.63 18.06 -6.79
N ALA A 452 32.74 18.92 -5.78
CA ALA A 452 33.59 20.09 -5.84
C ALA A 452 35.10 19.72 -5.95
N LYS A 453 35.81 20.38 -6.85
CA LYS A 453 37.25 20.24 -7.06
C LYS A 453 37.87 21.57 -7.51
N GLY A 454 38.64 22.20 -6.64
CA GLY A 454 39.37 23.41 -7.01
C GLY A 454 38.52 24.56 -7.56
N GLY A 455 37.31 24.80 -7.02
CA GLY A 455 36.40 25.85 -7.46
C GLY A 455 35.45 25.46 -8.61
N ASN A 456 35.59 24.26 -9.16
CA ASN A 456 34.72 23.70 -10.22
C ASN A 456 34.07 22.40 -9.74
N ALA A 457 33.15 21.85 -10.52
CA ALA A 457 32.54 20.56 -10.25
C ALA A 457 32.97 19.48 -11.24
N GLU A 458 33.23 18.27 -10.74
CA GLU A 458 33.54 17.09 -11.57
C GLU A 458 32.41 16.06 -11.38
N ALA A 459 32.03 15.39 -12.46
CA ALA A 459 30.98 14.37 -12.41
C ALA A 459 31.47 13.11 -11.65
N CYS A 460 30.73 12.69 -10.63
CA CYS A 460 30.96 11.47 -9.88
C CYS A 460 29.76 10.55 -10.02
N ALA A 461 29.99 9.33 -10.55
CA ALA A 461 28.92 8.33 -10.64
C ALA A 461 28.88 7.48 -9.38
N VAL A 462 27.73 7.38 -8.76
CA VAL A 462 27.47 6.51 -7.62
C VAL A 462 26.64 5.34 -8.10
N LEU A 463 27.15 4.12 -7.97
CA LEU A 463 26.60 2.92 -8.61
C LEU A 463 25.98 1.99 -7.57
N LEU A 464 24.84 1.43 -7.93
CA LEU A 464 24.35 0.17 -7.37
C LEU A 464 24.56 -0.92 -8.42
N LEU A 465 25.35 -1.91 -8.10
CA LEU A 465 25.70 -3.00 -9.02
C LEU A 465 24.81 -4.24 -8.80
N ASN A 466 24.70 -5.07 -9.82
CA ASN A 466 24.20 -6.42 -9.68
C ASN A 466 25.26 -7.29 -8.97
N ASN A 467 24.84 -8.34 -8.28
CA ASN A 467 25.75 -9.17 -7.47
C ASN A 467 26.87 -9.77 -8.30
N GLY A 468 28.11 -9.53 -7.86
CA GLY A 468 29.31 -10.09 -8.49
C GLY A 468 29.88 -9.28 -9.67
N ASP A 469 29.25 -8.19 -10.07
CA ASP A 469 29.64 -7.39 -11.24
C ASP A 469 30.70 -6.32 -10.91
N SER A 470 31.44 -5.89 -11.94
CA SER A 470 32.51 -4.90 -11.84
C SER A 470 32.05 -3.51 -12.29
N GLY A 471 32.08 -2.54 -11.38
CA GLY A 471 31.80 -1.13 -11.69
C GLY A 471 32.77 -0.54 -12.72
N SER A 472 34.02 -0.92 -12.73
CA SER A 472 35.04 -0.43 -13.70
C SER A 472 34.68 -0.79 -15.15
N THR A 473 34.17 -2.01 -15.37
CA THR A 473 33.75 -2.45 -16.71
C THR A 473 32.51 -1.65 -17.17
N ALA A 474 31.53 -1.41 -16.28
CA ALA A 474 30.35 -0.60 -16.59
C ALA A 474 30.74 0.84 -16.97
N ILE A 475 31.65 1.47 -16.22
CA ILE A 475 32.15 2.82 -16.52
C ILE A 475 32.92 2.87 -17.84
N ALA A 476 33.81 1.90 -18.09
CA ALA A 476 34.58 1.84 -19.33
C ALA A 476 33.67 1.73 -20.55
N ASN A 477 32.66 0.86 -20.49
CA ASN A 477 31.69 0.69 -21.57
C ASN A 477 30.79 1.93 -21.78
N ALA A 478 30.30 2.53 -20.70
CA ALA A 478 29.49 3.75 -20.77
C ALA A 478 30.30 4.90 -21.41
N ASN A 479 31.57 5.06 -21.01
CA ASN A 479 32.46 6.10 -21.54
C ASN A 479 32.74 6.00 -23.05
N GLN A 480 32.58 4.82 -23.65
CA GLN A 480 32.71 4.68 -25.11
C GLN A 480 31.59 5.40 -25.88
N SER A 481 30.41 5.54 -25.25
CA SER A 481 29.27 6.23 -25.87
C SER A 481 29.15 7.71 -25.50
N LEU A 482 30.02 8.21 -24.62
CA LEU A 482 30.01 9.59 -24.15
C LEU A 482 31.08 10.44 -24.85
N ALA A 483 30.77 11.74 -25.04
CA ALA A 483 31.76 12.69 -25.52
C ALA A 483 32.90 12.87 -24.50
N ASP A 484 34.09 13.28 -24.95
CA ASP A 484 35.28 13.36 -24.10
C ASP A 484 35.09 14.21 -22.83
N PHE A 485 34.34 15.29 -22.90
CA PHE A 485 34.04 16.16 -21.77
C PHE A 485 32.98 15.59 -20.81
N GLN A 486 32.22 14.60 -21.26
CA GLN A 486 31.21 13.89 -20.47
C GLN A 486 31.75 12.61 -19.82
N LYS A 487 32.98 12.19 -20.15
CA LYS A 487 33.54 10.94 -19.63
C LYS A 487 33.59 10.94 -18.11
N ILE A 488 33.05 9.86 -17.54
CA ILE A 488 33.01 9.63 -16.09
C ILE A 488 34.39 9.18 -15.64
N ARG A 489 35.01 10.00 -14.84
CA ARG A 489 36.36 9.75 -14.30
C ARG A 489 36.36 9.36 -12.84
N ARG A 490 35.31 9.75 -12.12
CA ARG A 490 35.12 9.42 -10.72
C ARG A 490 33.85 8.62 -10.55
N TRP A 491 33.96 7.58 -9.76
CA TRP A 491 32.84 6.72 -9.41
C TRP A 491 33.14 5.91 -8.15
N PHE A 492 32.10 5.48 -7.45
CA PHE A 492 32.18 4.48 -6.39
C PHE A 492 30.87 3.68 -6.31
N VAL A 493 30.96 2.52 -5.65
CA VAL A 493 29.80 1.68 -5.40
C VAL A 493 29.17 2.09 -4.09
N TRP A 494 27.87 2.34 -4.09
CA TRP A 494 27.15 2.65 -2.86
C TRP A 494 27.21 1.46 -1.90
N PRO A 495 27.52 1.67 -0.61
CA PRO A 495 27.77 0.58 0.33
C PRO A 495 26.54 -0.23 0.69
N ASP A 496 25.33 0.38 0.66
CA ASP A 496 24.10 -0.26 1.03
C ASP A 496 23.38 -0.85 -0.19
N ASP A 497 22.36 -1.69 0.08
CA ASP A 497 21.57 -2.33 -0.98
C ASP A 497 20.76 -1.35 -1.82
N ASP A 498 20.48 -0.16 -1.34
CA ASP A 498 19.76 0.87 -2.09
C ASP A 498 20.20 2.28 -1.68
N PHE A 499 19.92 3.26 -2.56
CA PHE A 499 20.12 4.67 -2.22
C PHE A 499 19.11 5.15 -1.17
N PRO A 500 19.46 6.13 -0.32
CA PRO A 500 18.50 6.80 0.52
C PRO A 500 17.45 7.51 -0.36
N ARG A 501 16.15 7.28 -0.09
CA ARG A 501 15.06 7.75 -0.94
C ARG A 501 14.00 8.52 -0.19
N THR A 502 13.23 9.30 -0.94
CA THR A 502 12.00 9.95 -0.47
C THR A 502 10.82 8.97 -0.52
N SER A 503 9.67 9.37 0.02
CA SER A 503 8.39 8.63 -0.12
C SER A 503 7.98 8.37 -1.57
N THR A 504 8.31 9.32 -2.45
CA THR A 504 8.11 9.18 -3.89
C THR A 504 9.24 8.38 -4.58
N GLN A 505 10.05 7.64 -3.81
CA GLN A 505 11.13 6.78 -4.29
C GLN A 505 12.24 7.51 -5.06
N LYS A 506 12.35 8.84 -4.92
CA LYS A 506 13.47 9.62 -5.51
C LYS A 506 14.70 9.50 -4.63
N PRO A 507 15.90 9.35 -5.23
CA PRO A 507 17.16 9.39 -4.48
C PRO A 507 17.31 10.74 -3.74
N ARG A 508 17.79 10.72 -2.50
CA ARG A 508 18.12 11.92 -1.74
C ARG A 508 19.50 12.42 -2.17
N LEU A 509 19.55 13.21 -3.25
CA LEU A 509 20.77 13.63 -3.92
C LEU A 509 21.78 14.28 -2.97
N GLU A 510 21.32 15.04 -1.99
CA GLU A 510 22.20 15.73 -1.03
C GLU A 510 22.98 14.75 -0.15
N LEU A 511 22.34 13.67 0.30
CA LEU A 511 23.03 12.63 1.09
C LEU A 511 24.03 11.87 0.22
N ILE A 512 23.65 11.57 -1.02
CA ILE A 512 24.52 10.87 -1.98
C ILE A 512 25.69 11.77 -2.38
N ARG A 513 25.47 13.07 -2.56
CA ARG A 513 26.51 14.05 -2.88
C ARG A 513 27.51 14.18 -1.72
N ARG A 514 27.05 14.30 -0.48
CA ARG A 514 27.95 14.35 0.70
C ARG A 514 28.81 13.10 0.78
N ALA A 515 28.22 11.92 0.62
CA ALA A 515 28.99 10.67 0.59
C ALA A 515 30.04 10.65 -0.54
N ALA A 516 29.69 11.20 -1.72
CA ALA A 516 30.63 11.31 -2.83
C ALA A 516 31.75 12.34 -2.57
N GLU A 517 31.45 13.46 -1.89
CA GLU A 517 32.43 14.46 -1.46
C GLU A 517 33.36 13.89 -0.38
N ASP A 518 32.82 13.17 0.61
CA ASP A 518 33.64 12.51 1.66
C ASP A 518 34.58 11.47 1.07
N GLN A 519 34.10 10.68 0.11
CA GLN A 519 34.91 9.71 -0.63
C GLN A 519 36.03 10.41 -1.47
N ALA A 520 35.69 11.56 -2.07
CA ALA A 520 36.61 12.33 -2.91
C ALA A 520 37.71 13.03 -2.09
N ASN A 521 37.41 13.40 -0.82
CA ASN A 521 38.36 14.11 0.06
C ASN A 521 39.25 13.17 0.89
N GLY A 522 39.20 11.85 0.64
CA GLY A 522 40.07 10.87 1.31
C GLY A 522 39.70 10.54 2.75
N SER A 523 38.53 10.98 3.24
CA SER A 523 38.01 10.61 4.56
C SER A 523 37.33 9.23 4.55
N GLY A 524 37.16 8.63 3.36
CA GLY A 524 36.60 7.29 3.16
C GLY A 524 37.69 6.32 2.68
N ALA A 525 37.67 5.10 3.18
CA ALA A 525 38.64 4.05 2.89
C ALA A 525 38.81 3.82 1.37
N ASP A 526 40.09 3.61 0.99
CA ASP A 526 40.57 3.33 -0.38
C ASP A 526 39.71 2.27 -1.07
N PRO A 527 39.15 2.52 -2.28
CA PRO A 527 38.29 1.59 -3.02
C PRO A 527 38.98 0.24 -3.32
N THR A 528 40.29 0.18 -3.35
CA THR A 528 41.06 -1.05 -3.58
C THR A 528 41.19 -1.93 -2.34
N LEU A 529 40.97 -1.39 -1.12
CA LEU A 529 41.00 -2.14 0.13
C LEU A 529 39.64 -2.79 0.48
N SER A 530 38.53 -2.25 0.00
CA SER A 530 37.20 -2.84 0.21
C SER A 530 36.95 -4.16 -0.54
N GLN A 531 37.78 -4.49 -1.51
CA GLN A 531 37.73 -5.80 -2.20
C GLN A 531 38.38 -6.94 -1.45
N ARG A 532 39.20 -6.66 -0.39
CA ARG A 532 39.95 -7.71 0.33
C ARG A 532 39.32 -8.23 1.61
N THR A 533 38.20 -7.64 2.08
CA THR A 533 37.54 -8.07 3.33
C THR A 533 36.15 -8.65 3.15
N ARG A 534 35.75 -8.93 1.92
CA ARG A 534 34.54 -9.72 1.67
C ARG A 534 34.88 -11.21 1.55
N LYS A 535 35.20 -11.82 2.69
CA LYS A 535 34.97 -13.24 2.91
C LYS A 535 33.72 -13.35 3.75
N ASP A 536 32.73 -14.01 3.16
CA ASP A 536 31.55 -14.62 3.76
C ASP A 536 30.53 -13.73 4.47
N GLY A 537 29.45 -13.45 3.76
CA GLY A 537 28.06 -13.54 4.24
C GLY A 537 27.51 -12.36 4.99
N ALA A 538 26.45 -11.81 4.49
CA ALA A 538 25.41 -10.91 5.02
C ALA A 538 25.83 -9.44 5.34
N PRO A 539 25.04 -8.47 4.92
CA PRO A 539 25.28 -7.04 5.19
C PRO A 539 24.92 -6.72 6.65
N ALA A 540 25.92 -6.47 7.49
CA ALA A 540 25.77 -6.21 8.93
C ALA A 540 25.04 -4.88 9.25
N GLY A 541 25.13 -3.87 8.40
CA GLY A 541 24.52 -2.55 8.65
C GLY A 541 22.98 -2.50 8.55
N THR A 542 22.36 -3.40 7.79
CA THR A 542 20.92 -3.38 7.54
C THR A 542 20.07 -3.98 8.68
N LEU A 543 20.62 -4.94 9.41
CA LEU A 543 19.92 -5.56 10.54
C LEU A 543 19.93 -4.65 11.76
N GLU A 544 21.04 -3.97 12.01
CA GLU A 544 21.18 -2.97 13.07
C GLU A 544 20.20 -1.81 12.89
N GLU A 545 20.02 -1.34 11.65
CA GLU A 545 19.08 -0.28 11.33
C GLU A 545 17.62 -0.71 11.55
N LEU A 546 17.26 -1.94 11.19
CA LEU A 546 15.93 -2.48 11.43
C LEU A 546 15.63 -2.64 12.92
N VAL A 547 16.57 -3.16 13.68
CA VAL A 547 16.44 -3.32 15.13
C VAL A 547 16.39 -1.93 15.80
N SER A 548 17.26 -1.00 15.42
CA SER A 548 17.29 0.36 15.97
C SER A 548 15.98 1.12 15.72
N ASN A 549 15.37 0.93 14.56
CA ASN A 549 14.07 1.55 14.23
C ASN A 549 12.92 1.00 15.08
N ILE A 550 13.00 -0.26 15.51
CA ILE A 550 11.97 -0.90 16.34
C ILE A 550 12.16 -0.54 17.80
N VAL A 551 13.41 -0.52 18.27
CA VAL A 551 13.76 -0.20 19.66
C VAL A 551 13.72 1.32 19.92
N GLY A 552 13.72 2.16 18.88
CA GLY A 552 13.63 3.62 18.98
C GLY A 552 14.93 4.34 19.34
N HIS A 553 16.05 3.62 19.43
CA HIS A 553 17.40 4.20 19.64
C HIS A 553 18.46 3.37 18.91
N SER A 554 19.62 3.97 18.65
CA SER A 554 20.74 3.29 17.99
C SER A 554 21.27 2.16 18.87
N VAL A 555 21.29 0.94 18.32
CA VAL A 555 21.76 -0.28 18.99
C VAL A 555 22.89 -0.91 18.18
N GLU A 556 24.01 -1.20 18.84
CA GLU A 556 25.10 -1.99 18.27
C GLU A 556 24.78 -3.50 18.42
N LEU A 557 24.61 -4.20 17.31
CA LEU A 557 24.28 -5.63 17.34
C LEU A 557 25.52 -6.49 17.54
N LYS A 558 25.69 -7.01 18.75
CA LYS A 558 26.71 -8.03 19.03
C LYS A 558 26.15 -9.42 18.76
N PRO A 559 26.90 -10.33 18.10
CA PRO A 559 26.39 -11.66 17.73
C PRO A 559 25.80 -12.47 18.89
N GLY A 560 26.31 -12.30 20.11
CA GLY A 560 25.83 -12.97 21.31
C GLY A 560 24.69 -12.25 22.04
N ALA A 561 24.27 -11.05 21.59
CA ALA A 561 23.20 -10.30 22.27
C ALA A 561 21.86 -11.00 22.16
N HIS A 562 21.16 -11.16 23.27
CA HIS A 562 19.80 -11.71 23.33
C HIS A 562 18.77 -10.68 22.89
N LEU A 563 17.86 -11.08 22.00
CA LEU A 563 16.80 -10.22 21.46
C LEU A 563 15.86 -9.67 22.56
N GLU A 564 15.52 -10.47 23.55
CA GLU A 564 14.62 -10.07 24.66
C GLU A 564 15.38 -9.35 25.79
N ASN A 565 16.51 -9.89 26.24
CA ASN A 565 17.15 -9.43 27.47
C ASN A 565 18.11 -8.25 27.22
N ASP A 566 18.84 -8.26 26.10
CA ASP A 566 19.89 -7.25 25.84
C ASP A 566 19.37 -6.15 24.92
N LEU A 567 18.44 -6.48 23.98
CA LEU A 567 17.85 -5.55 23.04
C LEU A 567 16.44 -5.10 23.44
N ASN A 568 15.90 -5.60 24.57
CA ASN A 568 14.57 -5.28 25.10
C ASN A 568 13.41 -5.41 24.07
N LEU A 569 13.55 -6.37 23.13
CA LEU A 569 12.50 -6.60 22.14
C LEU A 569 11.35 -7.40 22.76
N SER A 570 10.18 -6.78 22.87
CA SER A 570 8.96 -7.49 23.31
C SER A 570 8.51 -8.52 22.26
N SER A 571 7.57 -9.39 22.62
CA SER A 571 6.99 -10.36 21.67
C SER A 571 6.37 -9.68 20.44
N LEU A 572 5.85 -8.47 20.59
CA LEU A 572 5.30 -7.66 19.50
C LEU A 572 6.41 -7.10 18.62
N ASP A 573 7.48 -6.55 19.21
CA ASP A 573 8.65 -6.03 18.49
C ASP A 573 9.34 -7.14 17.68
N ARG A 574 9.33 -8.36 18.18
CA ARG A 574 9.84 -9.54 17.46
C ARG A 574 9.00 -9.89 16.23
N VAL A 575 7.68 -9.74 16.30
CA VAL A 575 6.77 -9.92 15.15
C VAL A 575 6.96 -8.80 14.13
N GLU A 576 7.16 -7.58 14.61
CA GLU A 576 7.47 -6.43 13.77
C GLU A 576 8.84 -6.57 13.10
N LEU A 577 9.84 -7.07 13.83
CA LEU A 577 11.17 -7.39 13.31
C LEU A 577 11.11 -8.48 12.24
N ILE A 578 10.33 -9.56 12.43
CA ILE A 578 10.08 -10.56 11.37
C ILE A 578 9.52 -9.89 10.13
N ALA A 579 8.46 -9.08 10.30
CA ALA A 579 7.81 -8.42 9.17
C ALA A 579 8.75 -7.44 8.45
N ALA A 580 9.58 -6.71 9.19
CA ALA A 580 10.58 -5.80 8.65
C ALA A 580 11.69 -6.56 7.90
N ILE A 581 12.18 -7.66 8.45
CA ILE A 581 13.19 -8.54 7.83
C ILE A 581 12.64 -9.22 6.58
N GLU A 582 11.44 -9.82 6.64
CA GLU A 582 10.78 -10.41 5.48
C GLU A 582 10.55 -9.39 4.37
N ASN A 583 10.21 -8.16 4.76
CA ASN A 583 10.05 -7.05 3.83
C ASN A 583 11.38 -6.60 3.23
N ARG A 584 12.45 -6.52 4.03
CA ARG A 584 13.76 -6.01 3.58
C ARG A 584 14.53 -7.02 2.75
N TYR A 585 14.60 -8.26 3.24
CA TYR A 585 15.41 -9.32 2.61
C TYR A 585 14.63 -10.18 1.62
N GLN A 586 13.32 -9.94 1.42
CA GLN A 586 12.43 -10.70 0.53
C GLN A 586 12.40 -12.21 0.84
N VAL A 587 12.66 -12.58 2.07
CA VAL A 587 12.66 -13.94 2.60
C VAL A 587 11.36 -14.21 3.37
N ASP A 588 10.92 -15.46 3.43
CA ASP A 588 9.81 -15.93 4.27
C ASP A 588 10.44 -16.65 5.47
N LEU A 589 10.50 -15.95 6.59
CA LEU A 589 10.99 -16.50 7.85
C LEU A 589 9.82 -17.23 8.53
N GLY A 590 9.88 -18.54 8.58
CA GLY A 590 8.84 -19.30 9.26
C GLY A 590 8.77 -18.95 10.76
N ASP A 591 7.59 -18.61 11.28
CA ASP A 591 7.36 -18.25 12.69
C ASP A 591 7.96 -19.27 13.69
N ARG A 592 8.04 -20.55 13.29
CA ARG A 592 8.62 -21.61 14.11
C ARG A 592 10.15 -21.58 14.16
N GLU A 593 10.78 -21.12 13.09
CA GLU A 593 12.25 -21.03 13.01
C GLU A 593 12.67 -19.76 13.73
N PHE A 594 11.91 -18.70 13.60
CA PHE A 594 12.15 -17.45 14.30
C PHE A 594 11.85 -17.55 15.82
N SER A 595 10.85 -18.32 16.24
CA SER A 595 10.57 -18.55 17.67
C SER A 595 11.70 -19.27 18.43
N LYS A 596 12.66 -19.84 17.70
CA LYS A 596 13.88 -20.43 18.25
C LYS A 596 15.09 -19.47 18.26
N VAL A 597 14.92 -18.31 17.62
CA VAL A 597 15.95 -17.28 17.53
C VAL A 597 15.94 -16.48 18.83
N ASN A 598 16.97 -16.64 19.63
CA ASN A 598 17.12 -15.93 20.89
C ASN A 598 18.24 -14.90 20.85
N THR A 599 19.20 -15.06 19.93
CA THR A 599 20.34 -14.16 19.80
C THR A 599 20.43 -13.55 18.39
N VAL A 600 21.20 -12.49 18.25
CA VAL A 600 21.51 -11.87 16.96
C VAL A 600 22.18 -12.87 16.01
N ALA A 601 23.08 -13.71 16.51
CA ALA A 601 23.75 -14.75 15.72
C ALA A 601 22.76 -15.81 15.18
N ASP A 602 21.74 -16.18 15.98
CA ASP A 602 20.69 -17.06 15.51
C ASP A 602 19.89 -16.43 14.38
N LEU A 603 19.60 -15.13 14.50
CA LEU A 603 18.87 -14.36 13.50
C LEU A 603 19.65 -14.26 12.17
N GLU A 604 20.95 -13.96 12.24
CA GLU A 604 21.81 -13.96 11.06
C GLU A 604 21.93 -15.35 10.41
N SER A 605 22.07 -16.40 11.23
CA SER A 605 22.10 -17.78 10.77
C SER A 605 20.81 -18.18 10.05
N LEU A 606 19.66 -17.70 10.56
CA LEU A 606 18.36 -17.92 9.95
C LEU A 606 18.26 -17.19 8.60
N LEU A 607 18.72 -15.96 8.52
CA LEU A 607 18.79 -15.17 7.27
C LEU A 607 19.68 -15.84 6.21
N LYS A 608 20.83 -16.37 6.61
CA LYS A 608 21.74 -17.09 5.70
C LYS A 608 21.16 -18.41 5.15
N LYS A 609 20.27 -19.06 5.91
CA LYS A 609 19.58 -20.31 5.51
C LYS A 609 18.32 -20.08 4.69
N SER A 610 17.79 -18.87 4.69
CA SER A 610 16.55 -18.56 3.96
C SER A 610 16.83 -18.35 2.48
N VAL A 611 16.49 -19.32 1.66
CA VAL A 611 16.55 -19.24 0.19
C VAL A 611 15.31 -18.45 -0.29
N PRO A 612 15.45 -17.47 -1.21
CA PRO A 612 14.31 -16.75 -1.75
C PRO A 612 13.53 -17.63 -2.74
N GLU A 613 12.57 -18.35 -2.24
CA GLU A 613 11.53 -18.98 -3.07
C GLU A 613 10.15 -18.67 -2.48
N ALA A 614 9.41 -17.82 -3.19
CA ALA A 614 7.97 -17.68 -3.00
C ALA A 614 7.25 -18.97 -3.39
N LYS A 615 7.33 -20.01 -2.56
CA LYS A 615 6.44 -21.16 -2.69
C LYS A 615 5.03 -20.70 -2.36
N LYS A 616 4.11 -20.82 -3.34
CA LYS A 616 2.67 -20.71 -3.10
C LYS A 616 2.31 -21.53 -1.87
N SER A 617 1.48 -20.96 -1.00
CA SER A 617 0.94 -21.70 0.12
C SER A 617 0.36 -23.03 -0.33
N ASP A 618 0.84 -24.09 0.25
CA ASP A 618 0.34 -25.45 0.00
C ASP A 618 -1.03 -25.70 0.64
N TYR A 619 -1.54 -24.74 1.43
CA TYR A 619 -2.82 -24.86 2.11
C TYR A 619 -3.99 -24.41 1.23
N PRO A 620 -5.14 -25.12 1.26
CA PRO A 620 -6.27 -24.78 0.42
C PRO A 620 -7.11 -23.63 1.03
N TYR A 621 -7.20 -22.51 0.28
CA TYR A 621 -8.10 -21.38 0.55
C TYR A 621 -9.12 -21.27 -0.57
N SER A 622 -10.15 -22.11 -0.51
CA SER A 622 -11.13 -22.23 -1.60
C SER A 622 -12.19 -21.14 -1.54
N ARG A 623 -12.38 -20.42 -2.65
CA ARG A 623 -13.41 -19.36 -2.78
C ARG A 623 -14.73 -19.85 -3.37
N TRP A 624 -14.77 -21.03 -4.01
CA TRP A 624 -15.98 -21.59 -4.60
C TRP A 624 -17.11 -21.87 -3.58
N PRO A 625 -16.83 -22.21 -2.27
CA PRO A 625 -17.90 -22.43 -1.31
C PRO A 625 -18.74 -21.18 -0.99
N GLN A 626 -18.26 -19.99 -1.38
CA GLN A 626 -18.97 -18.71 -1.20
C GLN A 626 -19.88 -18.38 -2.41
N ASN A 627 -19.87 -19.19 -3.47
CA ASN A 627 -20.79 -19.02 -4.61
C ASN A 627 -22.25 -19.06 -4.14
N ARG A 628 -23.12 -18.24 -4.76
CA ARG A 628 -24.55 -18.15 -4.41
C ARG A 628 -25.25 -19.50 -4.42
N VAL A 629 -25.02 -20.34 -5.45
CA VAL A 629 -25.62 -21.69 -5.56
C VAL A 629 -25.20 -22.56 -4.39
N VAL A 630 -23.88 -22.67 -4.13
CA VAL A 630 -23.36 -23.50 -3.04
C VAL A 630 -23.87 -23.01 -1.67
N ARG A 631 -23.99 -21.72 -1.50
CA ARG A 631 -24.58 -21.13 -0.27
C ARG A 631 -26.04 -21.54 -0.06
N TRP A 632 -26.87 -21.48 -1.10
CA TRP A 632 -28.26 -21.91 -1.02
C TRP A 632 -28.38 -23.41 -0.77
N THR A 633 -27.57 -24.24 -1.44
CA THR A 633 -27.49 -25.68 -1.17
C THR A 633 -27.09 -25.96 0.29
N ARG A 634 -26.14 -25.20 0.83
CA ARG A 634 -25.73 -25.31 2.25
C ARG A 634 -26.88 -25.02 3.18
N VAL A 635 -27.66 -23.97 2.94
CA VAL A 635 -28.84 -23.64 3.75
C VAL A 635 -29.87 -24.75 3.69
N LEU A 636 -30.11 -25.30 2.52
CA LEU A 636 -31.05 -26.43 2.35
C LEU A 636 -30.58 -27.67 3.13
N VAL A 637 -29.33 -28.10 2.93
CA VAL A 637 -28.77 -29.28 3.63
C VAL A 637 -28.71 -29.06 5.13
N TYR A 638 -28.43 -27.84 5.60
CA TYR A 638 -28.50 -27.53 7.01
C TYR A 638 -29.88 -27.82 7.60
N HIS A 639 -30.94 -27.34 6.97
CA HIS A 639 -32.31 -27.52 7.48
C HIS A 639 -32.85 -28.92 7.26
N ALA A 640 -32.49 -29.59 6.17
CA ALA A 640 -32.97 -30.93 5.84
C ALA A 640 -32.22 -32.07 6.57
N VAL A 641 -30.93 -31.85 6.87
CA VAL A 641 -30.06 -32.92 7.39
C VAL A 641 -29.40 -32.51 8.72
N THR A 642 -28.63 -31.41 8.73
CA THR A 642 -27.77 -31.08 9.88
C THR A 642 -28.59 -30.71 11.11
N LEU A 643 -29.60 -29.88 10.98
CA LEU A 643 -30.44 -29.46 12.10
C LEU A 643 -31.26 -30.62 12.68
N PRO A 644 -31.99 -31.42 11.86
CA PRO A 644 -32.67 -32.60 12.38
C PRO A 644 -31.73 -33.57 13.08
N TYR A 645 -30.55 -33.82 12.51
CA TYR A 645 -29.55 -34.68 13.11
C TYR A 645 -29.10 -34.17 14.49
N ILE A 646 -28.83 -32.90 14.66
CA ILE A 646 -28.45 -32.26 15.93
C ILE A 646 -29.62 -32.36 16.93
N MET A 647 -30.86 -32.13 16.47
CA MET A 647 -32.05 -32.20 17.33
C MET A 647 -32.34 -33.61 17.82
N VAL A 648 -32.08 -34.63 17.00
CA VAL A 648 -32.19 -36.02 17.40
C VAL A 648 -31.06 -36.42 18.34
N MET A 649 -29.84 -35.99 18.09
CA MET A 649 -28.66 -36.33 18.89
C MET A 649 -28.71 -35.79 20.33
N ALA A 650 -29.10 -34.54 20.53
CA ALA A 650 -28.93 -33.89 21.83
C ALA A 650 -29.95 -32.80 22.17
N ARG A 651 -30.75 -32.32 21.22
CA ARG A 651 -31.70 -31.21 21.40
C ARG A 651 -31.15 -30.10 22.31
N PRO A 652 -30.12 -29.36 21.88
CA PRO A 652 -29.37 -28.47 22.77
C PRO A 652 -30.25 -27.36 23.36
N LYS A 653 -30.01 -27.01 24.62
CA LYS A 653 -30.57 -25.82 25.24
C LYS A 653 -29.70 -24.61 24.84
N VAL A 654 -30.31 -23.63 24.21
CA VAL A 654 -29.63 -22.38 23.82
C VAL A 654 -29.98 -21.25 24.78
N ILE A 655 -28.97 -20.59 25.32
CA ILE A 655 -29.10 -19.49 26.28
C ILE A 655 -28.38 -18.26 25.69
N GLY A 656 -28.99 -17.08 25.77
CA GLY A 656 -28.39 -15.83 25.32
C GLY A 656 -28.61 -15.53 23.84
N ARG A 657 -29.50 -16.25 23.12
CA ARG A 657 -29.81 -15.98 21.70
C ARG A 657 -30.39 -14.59 21.49
N GLU A 658 -31.14 -14.09 22.45
CA GLU A 658 -31.73 -12.74 22.47
C GLU A 658 -30.69 -11.63 22.35
N ARG A 659 -29.46 -11.80 22.85
CA ARG A 659 -28.35 -10.85 22.74
C ARG A 659 -27.93 -10.59 21.30
N LEU A 660 -28.26 -11.50 20.38
CA LEU A 660 -27.96 -11.37 18.95
C LEU A 660 -29.17 -10.93 18.10
N LYS A 661 -30.30 -10.56 18.73
CA LYS A 661 -31.55 -10.19 18.01
C LYS A 661 -31.34 -9.03 17.03
N ASP A 662 -30.67 -7.99 17.49
CA ASP A 662 -30.40 -6.77 16.71
C ASP A 662 -29.02 -6.73 16.08
N PHE A 663 -28.21 -7.75 16.31
CA PHE A 663 -26.87 -7.84 15.77
C PHE A 663 -26.89 -7.94 14.24
N ARG A 664 -26.17 -7.01 13.58
CA ARG A 664 -26.04 -6.97 12.12
C ARG A 664 -24.56 -6.90 11.73
N GLY A 665 -24.18 -7.68 10.75
CA GLY A 665 -22.84 -7.69 10.19
C GLY A 665 -22.04 -8.96 10.50
N PRO A 666 -20.82 -9.05 9.97
CA PRO A 666 -19.92 -10.15 10.27
C PRO A 666 -19.37 -10.01 11.69
N ALA A 667 -19.08 -11.15 12.31
CA ALA A 667 -18.47 -11.25 13.63
C ALA A 667 -17.37 -12.30 13.64
N LEU A 668 -16.45 -12.19 14.58
CA LEU A 668 -15.54 -13.25 14.97
C LEU A 668 -16.23 -14.08 16.08
N ILE A 669 -16.59 -15.32 15.80
CA ILE A 669 -17.26 -16.20 16.75
C ILE A 669 -16.21 -17.13 17.34
N ILE A 670 -16.10 -17.13 18.66
CA ILE A 670 -15.16 -17.97 19.40
C ILE A 670 -15.89 -18.91 20.34
N SER A 671 -15.36 -20.12 20.52
CA SER A 671 -15.92 -21.10 21.47
C SER A 671 -14.86 -22.05 21.97
N ASN A 672 -15.12 -22.74 23.11
CA ASN A 672 -14.36 -23.90 23.53
C ASN A 672 -14.53 -25.07 22.55
N HIS A 673 -13.56 -25.98 22.49
CA HIS A 673 -13.53 -27.10 21.54
C HIS A 673 -13.55 -28.47 22.22
N ILE A 674 -14.68 -29.17 22.14
CA ILE A 674 -14.90 -30.45 22.79
C ILE A 674 -14.84 -31.60 21.77
N ALA A 675 -15.63 -31.54 20.72
CA ALA A 675 -15.81 -32.60 19.73
C ALA A 675 -15.86 -32.11 18.29
N GLN A 676 -15.83 -33.01 17.33
CA GLN A 676 -15.91 -32.67 15.92
C GLN A 676 -17.27 -32.07 15.54
N ILE A 677 -18.31 -32.32 16.30
CA ILE A 677 -19.68 -31.87 16.06
C ILE A 677 -19.97 -30.47 16.63
N ASP A 678 -19.03 -29.84 17.33
CA ASP A 678 -19.23 -28.52 17.99
C ASP A 678 -19.80 -27.49 17.05
N ILE A 679 -19.31 -27.46 15.81
CA ILE A 679 -19.79 -26.51 14.81
C ILE A 679 -21.29 -26.67 14.53
N GLY A 680 -21.83 -27.89 14.59
CA GLY A 680 -23.26 -28.14 14.43
C GLY A 680 -24.08 -27.51 15.55
N PHE A 681 -23.62 -27.62 16.80
CA PHE A 681 -24.26 -27.00 17.97
C PHE A 681 -24.19 -25.47 17.90
N LEU A 682 -23.03 -24.91 17.54
CA LEU A 682 -22.91 -23.46 17.34
C LEU A 682 -23.85 -22.97 16.25
N MET A 683 -23.94 -23.66 15.10
CA MET A 683 -24.85 -23.32 14.02
C MET A 683 -26.34 -23.40 14.47
N ALA A 684 -26.71 -24.38 15.30
CA ALA A 684 -28.06 -24.50 15.82
C ALA A 684 -28.42 -23.35 16.78
N ALA A 685 -27.43 -22.85 17.53
CA ALA A 685 -27.61 -21.75 18.47
C ALA A 685 -27.71 -20.37 17.78
N LEU A 686 -26.99 -20.16 16.66
CA LEU A 686 -26.94 -18.87 15.98
C LEU A 686 -28.25 -18.50 15.25
N PRO A 687 -28.59 -17.18 15.15
CA PRO A 687 -29.65 -16.68 14.28
C PRO A 687 -29.39 -17.01 12.81
N VAL A 688 -30.47 -17.16 12.02
CA VAL A 688 -30.42 -17.52 10.59
C VAL A 688 -29.48 -16.60 9.79
N ARG A 689 -29.46 -15.31 10.11
CA ARG A 689 -28.64 -14.29 9.44
C ARG A 689 -27.16 -14.61 9.54
N LEU A 690 -26.67 -14.98 10.72
CA LEU A 690 -25.27 -15.31 10.97
C LEU A 690 -24.92 -16.71 10.44
N ARG A 691 -25.71 -17.75 10.78
CA ARG A 691 -25.40 -19.12 10.37
C ARG A 691 -25.39 -19.35 8.87
N SER A 692 -26.16 -18.60 8.08
CA SER A 692 -26.14 -18.71 6.61
C SER A 692 -24.86 -18.20 5.96
N ARG A 693 -24.07 -17.42 6.70
CA ARG A 693 -22.83 -16.80 6.25
C ARG A 693 -21.73 -17.04 7.29
N LEU A 694 -21.31 -18.29 7.42
CA LEU A 694 -20.18 -18.67 8.28
C LEU A 694 -19.00 -19.10 7.42
N GLY A 695 -17.79 -18.82 7.93
CA GLY A 695 -16.55 -19.41 7.51
C GLY A 695 -15.89 -20.04 8.74
N VAL A 696 -15.55 -21.32 8.66
CA VAL A 696 -15.06 -22.08 9.80
C VAL A 696 -13.57 -22.36 9.66
N ALA A 697 -12.78 -21.93 10.63
CA ALA A 697 -11.37 -22.26 10.70
C ALA A 697 -11.20 -23.76 11.04
N MET A 698 -10.44 -24.47 10.23
CA MET A 698 -10.15 -25.88 10.41
C MET A 698 -8.64 -26.12 10.30
N GLN A 699 -8.13 -27.14 11.00
CA GLN A 699 -6.72 -27.50 10.97
C GLN A 699 -6.20 -27.61 9.54
N GLY A 700 -5.22 -26.77 9.20
CA GLY A 700 -4.71 -26.63 7.84
C GLY A 700 -4.09 -27.91 7.30
N GLU A 701 -3.32 -28.64 8.14
CA GLU A 701 -2.66 -29.88 7.81
C GLU A 701 -3.67 -30.94 7.37
N LYS A 702 -4.82 -31.04 8.07
CA LYS A 702 -5.89 -31.98 7.74
C LYS A 702 -6.57 -31.62 6.40
N LEU A 703 -6.93 -30.35 6.21
CA LEU A 703 -7.52 -29.90 4.95
C LEU A 703 -6.57 -30.07 3.76
N ARG A 704 -5.27 -29.87 3.97
CA ARG A 704 -4.25 -30.11 2.97
C ARG A 704 -4.17 -31.59 2.59
N ALA A 705 -4.14 -32.49 3.60
CA ALA A 705 -4.11 -33.93 3.36
C ALA A 705 -5.35 -34.41 2.58
N MET A 706 -6.53 -33.92 2.91
CA MET A 706 -7.77 -34.26 2.18
C MET A 706 -7.76 -33.71 0.74
N ARG A 707 -7.27 -32.49 0.52
CA ARG A 707 -7.25 -31.84 -0.80
C ARG A 707 -6.19 -32.41 -1.71
N TYR A 708 -5.01 -32.76 -1.16
CA TYR A 708 -3.82 -33.22 -1.88
C TYR A 708 -3.32 -34.55 -1.29
N PRO A 709 -4.10 -35.62 -1.39
CA PRO A 709 -3.69 -36.93 -0.86
C PRO A 709 -2.46 -37.46 -1.60
N PRO A 710 -1.60 -38.26 -0.95
CA PRO A 710 -0.38 -38.83 -1.54
C PRO A 710 -0.66 -39.58 -2.85
N LYS A 711 0.20 -39.38 -3.83
CA LYS A 711 0.08 -40.06 -5.14
C LYS A 711 0.21 -41.60 -5.05
N SER A 712 0.87 -42.09 -4.00
CA SER A 712 1.04 -43.53 -3.71
C SER A 712 -0.24 -44.23 -3.25
N TRP A 713 -1.29 -43.50 -2.87
CA TRP A 713 -2.55 -44.10 -2.45
C TRP A 713 -3.36 -44.58 -3.65
N PHE A 714 -4.14 -45.66 -3.43
CA PHE A 714 -5.07 -46.17 -4.41
C PHE A 714 -6.09 -45.11 -4.85
N PHE A 715 -6.47 -45.12 -6.13
CA PHE A 715 -7.23 -44.02 -6.71
C PHE A 715 -8.60 -43.77 -6.02
N LEU A 716 -9.31 -44.82 -5.59
CA LEU A 716 -10.59 -44.68 -4.84
C LEU A 716 -10.41 -44.01 -3.50
N LYS A 717 -9.32 -44.30 -2.77
CA LYS A 717 -9.01 -43.62 -1.51
C LYS A 717 -8.68 -42.15 -1.73
N ARG A 718 -7.94 -41.83 -2.78
CA ARG A 718 -7.66 -40.45 -3.16
C ARG A 718 -8.93 -39.67 -3.53
N TRP A 719 -9.78 -40.30 -4.33
CA TRP A 719 -11.07 -39.73 -4.71
C TRP A 719 -11.96 -39.50 -3.50
N TRP A 720 -12.01 -40.43 -2.57
CA TRP A 720 -12.79 -40.33 -1.33
C TRP A 720 -12.33 -39.17 -0.46
N GLU A 721 -11.02 -38.99 -0.22
CA GLU A 721 -10.46 -37.86 0.52
C GLU A 721 -10.79 -36.51 -0.15
N GLN A 722 -10.68 -36.43 -1.46
CA GLN A 722 -11.02 -35.23 -2.22
C GLN A 722 -12.53 -34.93 -2.17
N LEU A 723 -13.37 -35.95 -2.19
CA LEU A 723 -14.82 -35.80 -2.01
C LEU A 723 -15.14 -35.32 -0.60
N GLN A 724 -14.52 -35.88 0.43
CA GLN A 724 -14.67 -35.42 1.81
C GLN A 724 -14.26 -33.95 1.95
N TYR A 725 -13.15 -33.54 1.32
CA TYR A 725 -12.75 -32.15 1.27
C TYR A 725 -13.82 -31.29 0.62
N ALA A 726 -14.33 -31.69 -0.53
CA ALA A 726 -15.34 -30.92 -1.26
C ALA A 726 -16.64 -30.77 -0.47
N LEU A 727 -17.12 -31.85 0.16
CA LEU A 727 -18.33 -31.83 1.01
C LEU A 727 -18.12 -30.96 2.25
N THR A 728 -16.97 -31.11 2.94
CA THR A 728 -16.66 -30.29 4.11
C THR A 728 -16.59 -28.80 3.76
N ALA A 729 -15.93 -28.47 2.63
CA ALA A 729 -15.84 -27.11 2.14
C ALA A 729 -17.22 -26.56 1.71
N ALA A 730 -18.03 -27.38 1.03
CA ALA A 730 -19.37 -26.98 0.61
C ALA A 730 -20.29 -26.70 1.79
N PHE A 731 -20.33 -27.60 2.78
CA PHE A 731 -21.33 -27.52 3.86
C PHE A 731 -20.92 -26.59 5.01
N PHE A 732 -19.62 -26.46 5.29
CA PHE A 732 -19.15 -25.65 6.43
C PHE A 732 -18.35 -24.43 6.01
N ASN A 733 -18.05 -24.23 4.70
CA ASN A 733 -17.21 -23.14 4.19
C ASN A 733 -15.89 -23.05 4.96
N VAL A 734 -15.21 -24.22 5.09
CA VAL A 734 -13.98 -24.33 5.86
C VAL A 734 -12.80 -23.67 5.16
N PHE A 735 -11.89 -23.12 5.94
CA PHE A 735 -10.60 -22.63 5.47
C PHE A 735 -9.47 -23.11 6.39
N SER A 736 -8.26 -23.15 5.83
CA SER A 736 -7.11 -23.67 6.54
C SER A 736 -6.62 -22.70 7.60
N LEU A 737 -6.43 -23.20 8.83
CA LEU A 737 -5.70 -22.55 9.90
C LEU A 737 -4.56 -23.48 10.32
N PRO A 738 -3.32 -23.28 9.84
CA PRO A 738 -2.16 -24.09 10.19
C PRO A 738 -1.85 -23.99 11.69
N GLN A 739 -1.36 -25.08 12.29
CA GLN A 739 -1.02 -25.08 13.70
C GLN A 739 0.41 -24.60 14.01
N ARG A 740 1.30 -24.58 13.00
CA ARG A 740 2.74 -24.44 13.23
C ARG A 740 3.42 -23.32 12.44
N SER A 741 2.80 -22.77 11.39
CA SER A 741 3.41 -21.71 10.58
C SER A 741 2.41 -21.14 9.56
N LYS A 742 2.68 -19.93 9.01
CA LYS A 742 1.92 -19.31 7.90
C LYS A 742 0.50 -18.87 8.25
N TYR A 743 0.28 -18.36 9.46
CA TYR A 743 -1.02 -17.82 9.90
C TYR A 743 -1.50 -16.64 9.06
N ARG A 744 -0.59 -15.85 8.52
CA ARG A 744 -0.89 -14.60 7.82
C ARG A 744 -1.84 -14.78 6.63
N GLU A 745 -1.68 -15.87 5.85
CA GLU A 745 -2.60 -16.19 4.75
C GLU A 745 -3.99 -16.61 5.25
N SER A 746 -4.05 -17.35 6.36
CA SER A 746 -5.30 -17.74 7.01
C SER A 746 -6.06 -16.53 7.50
N PHE A 747 -5.37 -15.59 8.14
CA PHE A 747 -5.95 -14.35 8.66
C PHE A 747 -6.39 -13.44 7.52
N ARG A 748 -5.60 -13.35 6.46
CA ARG A 748 -6.00 -12.64 5.24
C ARG A 748 -7.26 -13.24 4.62
N PHE A 749 -7.37 -14.57 4.58
CA PHE A 749 -8.57 -15.23 4.08
C PHE A 749 -9.78 -15.03 4.99
N ALA A 750 -9.58 -15.03 6.32
CA ALA A 750 -10.61 -14.66 7.29
C ALA A 750 -11.11 -13.22 7.06
N GLY A 751 -10.21 -12.28 6.78
CA GLY A 751 -10.55 -10.91 6.37
C GLY A 751 -11.38 -10.88 5.07
N GLU A 752 -10.96 -11.63 4.04
CA GLU A 752 -11.74 -11.74 2.79
C GLU A 752 -13.16 -12.30 3.02
N LEU A 753 -13.33 -13.23 3.96
CA LEU A 753 -14.65 -13.75 4.34
C LEU A 753 -15.48 -12.66 5.02
N ALA A 754 -14.90 -11.94 5.98
CA ALA A 754 -15.55 -10.83 6.67
C ALA A 754 -16.00 -9.73 5.70
N ASP A 755 -15.17 -9.38 4.72
CA ASP A 755 -15.48 -8.37 3.68
C ASP A 755 -16.63 -8.80 2.76
N LYS A 756 -16.86 -10.11 2.62
CA LYS A 756 -18.03 -10.67 1.92
C LYS A 756 -19.26 -10.84 2.84
N GLY A 757 -19.19 -10.35 4.08
CA GLY A 757 -20.26 -10.43 5.08
C GLY A 757 -20.40 -11.81 5.73
N TYR A 758 -19.32 -12.63 5.76
CA TYR A 758 -19.30 -13.89 6.48
C TYR A 758 -18.72 -13.68 7.87
N SER A 759 -19.35 -14.26 8.88
CA SER A 759 -18.77 -14.38 10.22
C SER A 759 -17.76 -15.52 10.25
N VAL A 760 -16.70 -15.36 11.01
CA VAL A 760 -15.59 -16.31 11.10
C VAL A 760 -15.68 -17.06 12.44
N VAL A 761 -15.72 -18.40 12.40
CA VAL A 761 -15.74 -19.24 13.58
C VAL A 761 -14.34 -19.81 13.83
N ILE A 762 -13.83 -19.60 15.03
CA ILE A 762 -12.53 -20.11 15.48
C ILE A 762 -12.65 -20.74 16.86
N PHE A 763 -11.91 -21.82 17.07
CA PHE A 763 -11.69 -22.43 18.38
C PHE A 763 -10.28 -22.04 18.87
N PRO A 764 -10.17 -21.06 19.79
CA PRO A 764 -8.87 -20.48 20.16
C PRO A 764 -7.91 -21.43 20.85
N GLU A 765 -8.41 -22.53 21.43
CA GLU A 765 -7.60 -23.60 22.02
C GLU A 765 -6.70 -24.30 20.99
N GLY A 766 -7.10 -24.28 19.70
CA GLY A 766 -6.36 -24.92 18.61
C GLY A 766 -6.35 -26.46 18.65
N ARG A 767 -6.93 -27.08 19.67
CA ARG A 767 -7.10 -28.52 19.82
C ARG A 767 -8.38 -28.82 20.60
N ARG A 768 -8.87 -30.05 20.50
CA ARG A 768 -10.01 -30.49 21.28
C ARG A 768 -9.56 -30.88 22.69
N THR A 769 -10.36 -30.54 23.69
CA THR A 769 -10.07 -30.95 25.06
C THR A 769 -10.01 -32.47 25.21
N GLU A 770 -9.05 -32.96 26.01
CA GLU A 770 -8.89 -34.36 26.39
C GLU A 770 -9.41 -34.64 27.81
N THR A 771 -9.45 -33.59 28.63
CA THR A 771 -9.84 -33.64 30.04
C THR A 771 -11.26 -33.17 30.33
N GLY A 772 -11.86 -32.43 29.38
CA GLY A 772 -13.14 -31.72 29.56
C GLY A 772 -12.97 -30.29 30.01
N GLU A 773 -11.78 -29.91 30.44
CA GLU A 773 -11.43 -28.55 30.80
C GLU A 773 -11.02 -27.75 29.55
N MET A 774 -11.24 -26.46 29.59
CA MET A 774 -10.85 -25.54 28.52
C MET A 774 -9.34 -25.28 28.57
N SER A 775 -8.66 -25.55 27.47
CA SER A 775 -7.22 -25.23 27.31
C SER A 775 -6.99 -23.73 27.16
N PRO A 776 -5.79 -23.22 27.51
CA PRO A 776 -5.46 -21.82 27.30
C PRO A 776 -5.65 -21.38 25.86
N PHE A 777 -6.20 -20.18 25.66
CA PHE A 777 -6.38 -19.59 24.36
C PHE A 777 -5.01 -19.12 23.82
N ARG A 778 -4.78 -19.37 22.55
CA ARG A 778 -3.53 -18.95 21.88
C ARG A 778 -3.57 -17.46 21.60
N SER A 779 -2.44 -16.77 21.74
CA SER A 779 -2.30 -15.32 21.47
C SER A 779 -2.71 -14.90 20.04
N GLY A 780 -2.64 -15.83 19.08
CA GLY A 780 -3.12 -15.59 17.71
C GLY A 780 -4.59 -15.17 17.61
N ILE A 781 -5.45 -15.47 18.62
CA ILE A 781 -6.83 -14.98 18.62
C ILE A 781 -6.89 -13.47 18.93
N GLY A 782 -6.02 -12.98 19.80
CA GLY A 782 -5.90 -11.56 20.11
C GLY A 782 -5.42 -10.77 18.90
N LEU A 783 -4.38 -11.26 18.21
CA LEU A 783 -3.91 -10.66 16.97
C LEU A 783 -5.02 -10.64 15.89
N LEU A 784 -5.80 -11.70 15.77
CA LEU A 784 -6.91 -11.73 14.82
C LEU A 784 -8.03 -10.75 15.21
N ALA A 785 -8.30 -10.62 16.51
CA ALA A 785 -9.29 -9.68 17.04
C ALA A 785 -8.95 -8.24 16.68
N THR A 786 -7.70 -7.81 16.92
CA THR A 786 -7.23 -6.45 16.59
C THR A 786 -7.20 -6.20 15.09
N GLN A 787 -6.68 -7.15 14.32
CA GLN A 787 -6.45 -6.97 12.88
C GLN A 787 -7.71 -7.14 12.01
N LEU A 788 -8.72 -7.88 12.46
CA LEU A 788 -10.02 -7.93 11.77
C LEU A 788 -10.94 -6.79 12.19
N ASN A 789 -10.75 -6.22 13.37
CA ASN A 789 -11.61 -5.19 13.96
C ASN A 789 -13.11 -5.53 13.83
N LEU A 790 -13.46 -6.77 14.16
CA LEU A 790 -14.84 -7.28 14.17
C LEU A 790 -15.35 -7.40 15.60
N PRO A 791 -16.68 -7.24 15.81
CA PRO A 791 -17.29 -7.67 17.06
C PRO A 791 -17.00 -9.17 17.30
N ILE A 792 -16.65 -9.54 18.51
CA ILE A 792 -16.36 -10.92 18.90
C ILE A 792 -17.57 -11.44 19.67
N ILE A 793 -18.15 -12.54 19.20
CA ILE A 793 -19.25 -13.23 19.89
C ILE A 793 -18.66 -14.42 20.63
N PRO A 794 -18.52 -14.35 21.97
CA PRO A 794 -18.08 -15.47 22.76
C PRO A 794 -19.22 -16.46 22.93
N MET A 795 -18.91 -17.75 22.75
CA MET A 795 -19.86 -18.84 22.95
C MET A 795 -19.22 -19.96 23.77
N ARG A 796 -20.05 -20.73 24.49
CA ARG A 796 -19.58 -21.87 25.23
C ARG A 796 -20.51 -23.06 25.03
N ILE A 797 -19.91 -24.24 24.87
CA ILE A 797 -20.62 -25.54 24.82
C ILE A 797 -20.34 -26.29 26.09
N ASP A 798 -21.38 -26.67 26.83
CA ASP A 798 -21.31 -27.45 28.04
C ASP A 798 -22.06 -28.79 27.89
N GLY A 799 -21.72 -29.78 28.73
CA GLY A 799 -22.41 -31.06 28.81
C GLY A 799 -22.08 -32.06 27.69
N LEU A 800 -21.22 -31.73 26.71
CA LEU A 800 -20.91 -32.62 25.59
C LEU A 800 -19.79 -33.64 25.94
N PHE A 801 -18.87 -33.29 26.83
CA PHE A 801 -17.70 -34.11 27.15
C PHE A 801 -17.99 -35.49 27.74
N PRO A 802 -18.95 -35.68 28.65
CA PRO A 802 -19.31 -37.01 29.15
C PRO A 802 -19.77 -37.97 28.05
N PHE A 803 -20.49 -37.48 27.06
CA PHE A 803 -20.96 -38.31 25.92
C PHE A 803 -19.82 -38.66 24.97
N LYS A 804 -18.84 -37.76 24.81
CA LYS A 804 -17.63 -38.03 24.02
C LYS A 804 -16.82 -39.18 24.63
N ILE A 805 -16.59 -39.18 25.94
CA ILE A 805 -15.85 -40.23 26.64
C ILE A 805 -16.61 -41.52 26.56
N ALA A 806 -17.91 -41.51 26.85
CA ALA A 806 -18.75 -42.71 26.84
C ALA A 806 -19.00 -43.25 25.42
N LYS A 807 -18.46 -42.62 24.37
CA LYS A 807 -18.70 -42.93 22.94
C LYS A 807 -20.19 -43.07 22.61
N LYS A 808 -21.05 -42.35 23.32
CA LYS A 808 -22.50 -42.33 23.07
C LYS A 808 -22.83 -41.40 21.93
N HIS A 809 -23.70 -41.83 21.03
CA HIS A 809 -24.18 -41.03 19.89
C HIS A 809 -25.39 -40.17 20.24
N TYR A 810 -26.04 -40.36 21.37
CA TYR A 810 -27.23 -39.64 21.77
C TYR A 810 -27.06 -39.12 23.22
N ALA A 811 -27.51 -37.92 23.45
CA ALA A 811 -27.57 -37.27 24.76
C ALA A 811 -29.05 -37.00 25.12
N PRO A 812 -29.44 -37.03 26.38
CA PRO A 812 -30.77 -36.61 26.81
C PRO A 812 -31.05 -35.18 26.33
N PRO A 813 -32.31 -34.86 25.97
CA PRO A 813 -32.68 -33.49 25.62
C PRO A 813 -32.19 -32.48 26.65
N HIS A 814 -31.60 -31.39 26.19
CA HIS A 814 -31.06 -30.31 27.04
C HIS A 814 -29.83 -30.65 27.90
N ALA A 815 -29.30 -31.88 27.84
CA ALA A 815 -28.04 -32.23 28.49
C ALA A 815 -26.84 -31.45 27.90
N VAL A 816 -26.94 -31.09 26.62
CA VAL A 816 -25.96 -30.18 25.97
C VAL A 816 -26.53 -28.77 25.99
N GLN A 817 -25.75 -27.82 26.46
CA GLN A 817 -26.09 -26.41 26.51
C GLN A 817 -25.14 -25.59 25.62
N VAL A 818 -25.67 -24.60 24.90
CA VAL A 818 -24.88 -23.63 24.18
C VAL A 818 -25.23 -22.25 24.73
N ARG A 819 -24.24 -21.58 25.31
CA ARG A 819 -24.39 -20.24 25.88
C ARG A 819 -23.74 -19.21 24.96
N ILE A 820 -24.40 -18.08 24.78
CA ILE A 820 -23.95 -16.97 23.95
C ILE A 820 -23.75 -15.77 24.86
N GLY A 821 -22.56 -15.19 24.84
CA GLY A 821 -22.24 -13.94 25.54
C GLY A 821 -22.58 -12.69 24.73
N ASP A 822 -22.41 -11.54 25.34
CA ASP A 822 -22.55 -10.26 24.69
C ASP A 822 -21.39 -10.04 23.69
N PRO A 823 -21.65 -9.45 22.52
CA PRO A 823 -20.59 -9.10 21.59
C PRO A 823 -19.61 -8.10 22.21
N VAL A 824 -18.32 -8.41 22.18
CA VAL A 824 -17.25 -7.55 22.70
C VAL A 824 -16.37 -7.03 21.56
N ARG A 825 -15.73 -5.88 21.77
CA ARG A 825 -14.72 -5.32 20.89
C ARG A 825 -13.49 -4.95 21.70
N PHE A 826 -12.33 -4.98 21.05
CA PHE A 826 -11.05 -4.56 21.62
C PHE A 826 -10.44 -3.49 20.75
N GLU A 827 -9.71 -2.59 21.38
CA GLU A 827 -8.95 -1.56 20.68
C GLU A 827 -7.87 -2.18 19.79
N PRO A 828 -7.63 -1.67 18.59
CA PRO A 828 -6.61 -2.19 17.67
C PRO A 828 -5.18 -2.19 18.25
N THR A 829 -4.93 -1.34 19.24
CA THR A 829 -3.64 -1.17 19.93
C THR A 829 -3.49 -2.03 21.17
N ALA A 830 -4.54 -2.75 21.59
CA ALA A 830 -4.49 -3.57 22.80
C ALA A 830 -3.59 -4.80 22.62
N ASP A 831 -2.94 -5.24 23.69
CA ASP A 831 -2.02 -6.37 23.66
C ASP A 831 -2.75 -7.69 23.30
N PRO A 832 -2.32 -8.38 22.23
CA PRO A 832 -2.93 -9.63 21.79
C PRO A 832 -2.94 -10.75 22.85
N GLU A 833 -1.96 -10.80 23.75
CA GLU A 833 -1.91 -11.81 24.79
C GLU A 833 -2.94 -11.52 25.90
N GLU A 834 -3.09 -10.26 26.28
CA GLU A 834 -4.11 -9.84 27.25
C GLU A 834 -5.51 -10.06 26.69
N ILE A 835 -5.74 -9.73 25.41
CA ILE A 835 -7.01 -10.02 24.72
C ILE A 835 -7.31 -11.52 24.76
N ALA A 836 -6.33 -12.38 24.49
CA ALA A 836 -6.55 -13.83 24.51
C ALA A 836 -6.94 -14.34 25.91
N LYS A 837 -6.28 -13.84 26.96
CA LYS A 837 -6.61 -14.15 28.36
C LYS A 837 -8.00 -13.67 28.75
N GLU A 838 -8.36 -12.45 28.33
CA GLU A 838 -9.67 -11.87 28.64
C GLU A 838 -10.80 -12.62 27.90
N LEU A 839 -10.59 -12.95 26.61
CA LEU A 839 -11.54 -13.75 25.86
C LEU A 839 -11.74 -15.14 26.45
N GLN A 840 -10.67 -15.76 26.98
CA GLN A 840 -10.75 -17.03 27.72
C GLN A 840 -11.59 -16.86 28.97
N ARG A 841 -11.38 -15.80 29.76
CA ARG A 841 -12.13 -15.47 30.96
C ARG A 841 -13.62 -15.29 30.67
N ILE A 842 -13.94 -14.52 29.60
CA ILE A 842 -15.32 -14.32 29.16
C ILE A 842 -15.98 -15.65 28.78
N VAL A 843 -15.34 -16.48 27.95
CA VAL A 843 -15.91 -17.77 27.55
C VAL A 843 -16.04 -18.73 28.75
N ALA A 844 -15.10 -18.72 29.71
CA ALA A 844 -15.17 -19.53 30.93
C ALA A 844 -16.30 -19.07 31.83
N GLY A 845 -16.63 -17.79 31.87
CA GLY A 845 -17.69 -17.21 32.69
C GLY A 845 -19.11 -17.41 32.13
N LEU A 846 -19.24 -17.86 30.87
CA LEU A 846 -20.54 -18.19 30.29
C LEU A 846 -21.05 -19.51 30.89
#